data_f19f960b4b521d9a1fe3d2688a4b0b7d
#
_entry.id   f19f960b4b521d9a1fe3d2688a4b0b7d
#
_cell.length_a   1.000
_cell.length_b   1.000
_cell.length_c   1.000
_cell.angle_alpha   90.00
_cell.angle_beta   90.00
_cell.angle_gamma   90.00
#
_symmetry.space_group_name_H-M   'P 1'
#
loop_
_entity.id
_entity.type
_entity.pdbx_description
1 polymer ?
#
loop_
_entity_poly.entity_id
_entity_poly.type
_entity_poly.pdbx_seq_one_letter_code
_entity_poly.pdbx_strand_id
1 'polypeptide(L)'
;MGMRITLVIPALDSNTPVYASSFTMELIKKRLKEFGIFIPSRLKVFKCREKFLAGPFEVEPLRVTHSIPDCCGLVLRCKDGTVFHTGDWKIDESPLDGKAFDRESLEELSKEGVTLMMSDSTNVLSPGRTLSEAVVAESLLRHISSVKGRVITTQFASNIHRIGSVKAAADLTGRKLVFVGMSLRTYLDAAFRDGKAPMDPSTLVKVEDIDAYPPNGLLIVTTGSQAEPRAALNLASFGGSHSLKLTKEDVILYSAKVIPGNETRVMKMLNRISELGPTVVMGKNELLHTSGHGYREELEEVLRIVKPQHFLPVHGELLFLKEHELVGKSTGIKHTAVIKNGEMLGVSHLRNRRVLSNGFALLGKEDLQLMYSDGDKAFGTSAELCIDERLRIAFDGILIVCMEISRPRHINGSSQPCLKGKIRISTRCLWLDKGKLLDALYKAAHAALSSCPVNCPLVHMERIVSEVLRKVVRKYCSRRPEVIAIAVENTVGALSEELRERIAGKTYGGFDSSAMNQHLDIRMRKDSSSSFDEDTANVMRNLIETEAEDDYFVAEKSHVEDPLLESEDLEDENTSSVEHVKSSNASGGESMKVSEAKTGSPKPGKRNKWKPEEITRLIKERGDLNSKFQTVRGRMALWENVSSIMSAHGIIRSSAQCKSLWASLVQKYEESRNDEKIRKSWPYFNAVDKILSAPQEAAK
;
A
#
# COMPACT_ATOMS: atom_id res chain seq x y z
N MET A 1 -8.33 -12.70 -8.12
CA MET A 1 -8.03 -12.82 -6.68
C MET A 1 -7.38 -14.16 -6.43
N GLY A 2 -6.09 -14.22 -6.24
CA GLY A 2 -5.44 -15.43 -5.76
C GLY A 2 -5.98 -15.72 -4.38
N MET A 3 -6.86 -16.68 -4.29
CA MET A 3 -7.59 -17.07 -3.10
C MET A 3 -6.62 -17.31 -1.94
N ARG A 4 -6.45 -16.33 -1.03
CA ARG A 4 -5.80 -16.54 0.26
C ARG A 4 -6.75 -17.30 1.19
N ILE A 5 -7.15 -18.52 0.79
CA ILE A 5 -7.95 -19.45 1.61
C ILE A 5 -7.21 -19.87 2.88
N THR A 6 -5.97 -19.55 2.96
CA THR A 6 -4.99 -20.16 3.87
C THR A 6 -5.25 -19.93 5.36
N LEU A 7 -6.06 -18.94 5.73
CA LEU A 7 -6.17 -18.49 7.13
C LEU A 7 -7.54 -18.76 7.78
N VAL A 8 -8.57 -18.98 6.99
CA VAL A 8 -9.91 -19.24 7.54
C VAL A 8 -10.07 -20.70 7.95
N ILE A 9 -9.41 -21.62 7.24
CA ILE A 9 -9.60 -23.06 7.44
C ILE A 9 -9.09 -23.61 8.79
N PRO A 10 -7.95 -23.16 9.34
CA PRO A 10 -7.53 -23.58 10.69
C PRO A 10 -8.45 -23.08 11.81
N ALA A 11 -9.09 -21.93 11.61
CA ALA A 11 -10.01 -21.35 12.58
C ALA A 11 -11.43 -21.94 12.50
N LEU A 12 -11.75 -22.70 11.43
CA LEU A 12 -13.02 -23.39 11.31
C LEU A 12 -13.05 -24.62 12.21
N ASP A 13 -14.19 -24.80 12.85
CA ASP A 13 -14.48 -26.05 13.59
C ASP A 13 -14.12 -27.28 12.75
N SER A 14 -13.56 -28.30 13.42
CA SER A 14 -13.10 -29.54 12.79
C SER A 14 -14.16 -30.23 11.91
N ASN A 15 -15.44 -29.94 12.11
CA ASN A 15 -16.57 -30.56 11.41
C ASN A 15 -17.17 -29.72 10.28
N THR A 16 -16.76 -28.46 10.12
CA THR A 16 -17.32 -27.58 9.09
C THR A 16 -16.96 -28.05 7.68
N PRO A 17 -17.93 -28.37 6.80
CA PRO A 17 -17.66 -28.77 5.42
C PRO A 17 -17.19 -27.59 4.57
N VAL A 18 -16.33 -27.86 3.58
CA VAL A 18 -15.83 -26.91 2.60
C VAL A 18 -16.36 -27.28 1.22
N TYR A 19 -17.13 -26.38 0.62
CA TYR A 19 -17.71 -26.57 -0.71
C TYR A 19 -16.95 -25.75 -1.75
N ALA A 20 -16.65 -26.36 -2.90
CA ALA A 20 -16.03 -25.64 -4.05
C ALA A 20 -16.35 -26.36 -5.36
N SER A 21 -16.18 -25.65 -6.49
CA SER A 21 -16.16 -26.28 -7.82
C SER A 21 -14.94 -27.21 -7.93
N SER A 22 -14.96 -28.16 -8.89
CA SER A 22 -13.96 -29.21 -8.98
C SER A 22 -12.52 -28.67 -9.13
N PHE A 23 -12.30 -27.71 -10.03
CA PHE A 23 -10.99 -27.08 -10.21
C PHE A 23 -10.51 -26.35 -8.94
N THR A 24 -11.37 -25.53 -8.35
CA THR A 24 -11.07 -24.83 -7.11
C THR A 24 -10.77 -25.80 -5.97
N MET A 25 -11.47 -26.92 -5.91
CA MET A 25 -11.24 -27.98 -4.91
C MET A 25 -9.84 -28.60 -5.04
N GLU A 26 -9.31 -28.80 -6.25
CA GLU A 26 -7.94 -29.27 -6.43
C GLU A 26 -6.89 -28.31 -5.87
N LEU A 27 -7.12 -27.02 -6.03
CA LEU A 27 -6.26 -25.97 -5.45
C LEU A 27 -6.36 -25.99 -3.90
N ILE A 28 -7.58 -26.11 -3.35
CA ILE A 28 -7.82 -26.23 -1.91
C ILE A 28 -7.09 -27.45 -1.34
N LYS A 29 -7.28 -28.62 -1.95
CA LYS A 29 -6.61 -29.87 -1.53
C LYS A 29 -5.09 -29.71 -1.47
N LYS A 30 -4.49 -29.07 -2.49
CA LYS A 30 -3.06 -28.82 -2.51
C LYS A 30 -2.63 -27.93 -1.34
N ARG A 31 -3.33 -26.83 -1.12
CA ARG A 31 -3.02 -25.92 -0.02
C ARG A 31 -3.18 -26.57 1.35
N LEU A 32 -4.26 -27.31 1.59
CA LEU A 32 -4.46 -27.99 2.86
C LEU A 32 -3.36 -29.03 3.15
N LYS A 33 -2.86 -29.71 2.10
CA LYS A 33 -1.72 -30.64 2.23
C LYS A 33 -0.42 -29.90 2.59
N GLU A 34 -0.16 -28.74 1.96
CA GLU A 34 1.01 -27.90 2.26
C GLU A 34 1.04 -27.44 3.72
N PHE A 35 -0.13 -27.21 4.33
CA PHE A 35 -0.26 -26.83 5.74
C PHE A 35 -0.44 -28.00 6.71
N GLY A 36 -0.48 -29.25 6.23
CA GLY A 36 -0.66 -30.42 7.09
C GLY A 36 -2.06 -30.57 7.70
N ILE A 37 -3.08 -29.84 7.17
CA ILE A 37 -4.45 -29.82 7.69
C ILE A 37 -5.45 -30.45 6.73
N PHE A 38 -5.03 -31.41 5.93
CA PHE A 38 -5.85 -32.06 4.92
C PHE A 38 -6.80 -33.09 5.53
N ILE A 39 -8.12 -32.79 5.50
CA ILE A 39 -9.19 -33.67 5.98
C ILE A 39 -10.17 -33.91 4.81
N PRO A 40 -10.02 -35.01 4.06
CA PRO A 40 -10.81 -35.28 2.84
C PRO A 40 -12.32 -35.32 3.07
N SER A 41 -12.79 -35.84 4.21
CA SER A 41 -14.22 -35.99 4.54
C SER A 41 -14.98 -34.66 4.60
N ARG A 42 -14.28 -33.55 4.80
CA ARG A 42 -14.87 -32.21 4.85
C ARG A 42 -15.05 -31.57 3.47
N LEU A 43 -14.37 -32.09 2.45
CA LEU A 43 -14.30 -31.48 1.14
C LEU A 43 -15.45 -31.96 0.26
N LYS A 44 -16.32 -31.06 -0.16
CA LYS A 44 -17.51 -31.32 -0.98
C LYS A 44 -17.40 -30.58 -2.30
N VAL A 45 -17.43 -31.31 -3.40
CA VAL A 45 -17.44 -30.72 -4.75
C VAL A 45 -18.88 -30.52 -5.18
N PHE A 46 -19.16 -29.32 -5.73
CA PHE A 46 -20.44 -29.02 -6.37
C PHE A 46 -20.26 -28.79 -7.87
N LYS A 47 -21.35 -28.87 -8.63
CA LYS A 47 -21.40 -28.53 -10.05
C LYS A 47 -22.36 -27.36 -10.28
N CYS A 48 -22.12 -26.61 -11.35
CA CYS A 48 -23.06 -25.56 -11.76
C CYS A 48 -24.47 -26.12 -11.97
N ARG A 49 -25.50 -25.39 -11.53
CA ARG A 49 -26.93 -25.72 -11.55
C ARG A 49 -27.33 -26.94 -10.69
N GLU A 50 -26.41 -27.58 -9.97
CA GLU A 50 -26.70 -28.67 -9.05
C GLU A 50 -26.95 -28.11 -7.64
N LYS A 51 -28.19 -28.18 -7.17
CA LYS A 51 -28.57 -27.69 -5.85
C LYS A 51 -28.08 -28.61 -4.75
N PHE A 52 -27.63 -28.02 -3.64
CA PHE A 52 -27.24 -28.76 -2.43
C PHE A 52 -27.61 -27.99 -1.16
N LEU A 53 -27.64 -28.70 -0.03
CA LEU A 53 -27.91 -28.09 1.27
C LEU A 53 -26.60 -27.76 2.00
N ALA A 54 -26.50 -26.53 2.50
CA ALA A 54 -25.41 -26.05 3.35
C ALA A 54 -25.99 -25.34 4.59
N GLY A 55 -26.12 -26.08 5.69
CA GLY A 55 -26.82 -25.59 6.88
C GLY A 55 -28.30 -25.28 6.56
N PRO A 56 -28.77 -24.04 6.86
CA PRO A 56 -30.17 -23.65 6.60
C PRO A 56 -30.43 -23.22 5.14
N PHE A 57 -29.41 -23.25 4.28
CA PHE A 57 -29.50 -22.75 2.91
C PHE A 57 -29.59 -23.90 1.90
N GLU A 58 -30.52 -23.78 0.94
CA GLU A 58 -30.42 -24.43 -0.35
C GLU A 58 -29.52 -23.56 -1.23
N VAL A 59 -28.38 -24.12 -1.67
CA VAL A 59 -27.39 -23.42 -2.48
C VAL A 59 -27.44 -23.90 -3.92
N GLU A 60 -27.56 -22.98 -4.88
CA GLU A 60 -27.49 -23.24 -6.30
C GLU A 60 -26.34 -22.43 -6.93
N PRO A 61 -25.31 -23.09 -7.46
CA PRO A 61 -24.24 -22.42 -8.21
C PRO A 61 -24.70 -22.06 -9.61
N LEU A 62 -24.71 -20.77 -9.98
CA LEU A 62 -24.99 -20.30 -11.33
C LEU A 62 -23.68 -20.01 -12.07
N ARG A 63 -23.61 -20.37 -13.34
CA ARG A 63 -22.44 -20.13 -14.16
C ARG A 63 -22.22 -18.65 -14.40
N VAL A 64 -21.02 -18.18 -14.09
CA VAL A 64 -20.50 -16.89 -14.54
C VAL A 64 -19.20 -17.11 -15.32
N THR A 65 -18.80 -16.15 -16.14
CA THR A 65 -17.51 -16.21 -16.83
C THR A 65 -16.45 -15.40 -16.09
N HIS A 66 -15.26 -15.93 -16.01
CA HIS A 66 -14.09 -15.28 -15.41
C HIS A 66 -12.80 -15.91 -16.00
N SER A 67 -11.65 -15.65 -15.40
CA SER A 67 -10.35 -16.15 -15.89
C SER A 67 -10.01 -17.60 -15.50
N ILE A 68 -10.78 -18.22 -14.61
CA ILE A 68 -10.59 -19.62 -14.17
C ILE A 68 -11.74 -20.52 -14.58
N PRO A 69 -11.52 -21.83 -14.77
CA PRO A 69 -12.61 -22.78 -15.07
C PRO A 69 -13.67 -22.85 -13.97
N ASP A 70 -14.91 -23.11 -14.37
CA ASP A 70 -16.05 -23.35 -13.49
C ASP A 70 -16.35 -22.23 -12.48
N CYS A 71 -16.17 -20.99 -12.87
CA CYS A 71 -16.60 -19.86 -12.07
C CYS A 71 -18.12 -19.85 -11.89
N CYS A 72 -18.54 -19.63 -10.64
CA CYS A 72 -19.95 -19.60 -10.27
C CYS A 72 -20.25 -18.42 -9.36
N GLY A 73 -21.41 -17.78 -9.58
CA GLY A 73 -22.14 -17.09 -8.55
C GLY A 73 -22.93 -18.10 -7.71
N LEU A 74 -23.36 -17.72 -6.51
CA LEU A 74 -24.11 -18.58 -5.60
C LEU A 74 -25.46 -17.97 -5.27
N VAL A 75 -26.52 -18.72 -5.50
CA VAL A 75 -27.86 -18.42 -5.01
C VAL A 75 -28.09 -19.19 -3.72
N LEU A 76 -28.40 -18.47 -2.67
CA LEU A 76 -28.61 -18.99 -1.32
C LEU A 76 -30.08 -18.76 -0.95
N ARG A 77 -30.86 -19.82 -0.87
CA ARG A 77 -32.29 -19.75 -0.51
C ARG A 77 -32.52 -20.21 0.91
N CYS A 78 -33.27 -19.45 1.67
CA CYS A 78 -33.71 -19.81 3.00
C CYS A 78 -35.14 -19.29 3.25
N LYS A 79 -35.70 -19.60 4.43
CA LYS A 79 -37.04 -19.13 4.80
C LYS A 79 -37.22 -17.60 4.79
N ASP A 80 -36.11 -16.87 4.97
CA ASP A 80 -36.10 -15.41 5.08
C ASP A 80 -35.88 -14.70 3.72
N GLY A 81 -35.61 -15.46 2.65
CA GLY A 81 -35.44 -14.93 1.29
C GLY A 81 -34.31 -15.55 0.50
N THR A 82 -34.06 -14.97 -0.66
CA THR A 82 -33.06 -15.43 -1.63
C THR A 82 -31.93 -14.40 -1.71
N VAL A 83 -30.70 -14.86 -1.49
CA VAL A 83 -29.48 -14.06 -1.66
C VAL A 83 -28.74 -14.54 -2.89
N PHE A 84 -28.37 -13.63 -3.77
CA PHE A 84 -27.50 -13.89 -4.91
C PHE A 84 -26.15 -13.21 -4.72
N HIS A 85 -25.09 -13.98 -4.58
CA HIS A 85 -23.70 -13.51 -4.59
C HIS A 85 -23.05 -13.86 -5.91
N THR A 86 -22.69 -12.84 -6.71
CA THR A 86 -22.20 -13.06 -8.08
C THR A 86 -20.84 -13.77 -8.16
N GLY A 87 -20.02 -13.72 -7.09
CA GLY A 87 -18.59 -14.00 -7.20
C GLY A 87 -17.90 -12.95 -8.07
N ASP A 88 -16.69 -13.24 -8.51
CA ASP A 88 -15.94 -12.43 -9.49
C ASP A 88 -16.43 -12.85 -10.89
N TRP A 89 -16.80 -11.88 -11.73
CA TRP A 89 -17.46 -12.20 -12.98
C TRP A 89 -17.31 -11.12 -14.06
N LYS A 90 -17.45 -11.53 -15.32
CA LYS A 90 -17.70 -10.67 -16.50
C LYS A 90 -18.74 -11.34 -17.39
N ILE A 91 -19.21 -10.67 -18.43
CA ILE A 91 -19.96 -11.29 -19.50
C ILE A 91 -19.03 -11.55 -20.68
N ASP A 92 -18.72 -12.81 -20.96
CA ASP A 92 -17.97 -13.21 -22.15
C ASP A 92 -18.89 -13.96 -23.10
N GLU A 93 -19.10 -13.39 -24.28
CA GLU A 93 -20.01 -13.95 -25.29
C GLU A 93 -19.35 -15.08 -26.09
N SER A 94 -18.04 -15.12 -26.13
CA SER A 94 -17.27 -16.12 -26.86
C SER A 94 -16.13 -16.69 -26.00
N PRO A 95 -16.48 -17.30 -24.84
CA PRO A 95 -15.47 -17.84 -23.93
C PRO A 95 -14.79 -19.05 -24.58
N LEU A 96 -13.48 -19.20 -24.30
CA LEU A 96 -12.63 -20.23 -24.94
C LEU A 96 -13.03 -21.68 -24.61
N ASP A 97 -13.74 -21.90 -23.51
CA ASP A 97 -14.27 -23.21 -23.11
C ASP A 97 -15.70 -23.46 -23.65
N GLY A 98 -16.25 -22.54 -24.44
CA GLY A 98 -17.59 -22.62 -25.00
C GLY A 98 -18.72 -22.47 -23.97
N LYS A 99 -18.42 -22.15 -22.72
CA LYS A 99 -19.40 -22.05 -21.64
C LYS A 99 -19.72 -20.60 -21.33
N ALA A 100 -20.67 -20.03 -22.08
CA ALA A 100 -21.08 -18.64 -21.95
C ALA A 100 -21.65 -18.31 -20.54
N PHE A 101 -21.73 -17.01 -20.26
CA PHE A 101 -22.40 -16.46 -19.08
C PHE A 101 -23.90 -16.82 -19.11
N ASP A 102 -24.44 -17.30 -17.98
CA ASP A 102 -25.76 -17.89 -17.87
C ASP A 102 -26.85 -16.84 -17.60
N ARG A 103 -27.24 -16.09 -18.65
CA ARG A 103 -28.31 -15.09 -18.55
C ARG A 103 -29.68 -15.71 -18.27
N GLU A 104 -29.97 -16.86 -18.86
CA GLU A 104 -31.22 -17.55 -18.69
C GLU A 104 -31.52 -17.88 -17.23
N SER A 105 -30.52 -18.42 -16.51
CA SER A 105 -30.64 -18.64 -15.08
C SER A 105 -30.84 -17.36 -14.27
N LEU A 106 -30.28 -16.22 -14.70
CA LEU A 106 -30.52 -14.94 -14.01
C LEU A 106 -31.95 -14.43 -14.26
N GLU A 107 -32.52 -14.66 -15.46
CA GLU A 107 -33.89 -14.31 -15.76
C GLU A 107 -34.89 -15.19 -14.98
N GLU A 108 -34.58 -16.49 -14.84
CA GLU A 108 -35.34 -17.40 -13.98
C GLU A 108 -35.30 -16.96 -12.52
N LEU A 109 -34.10 -16.63 -12.02
CA LEU A 109 -33.91 -16.13 -10.68
C LEU A 109 -34.65 -14.79 -10.43
N SER A 110 -34.70 -13.93 -11.45
CA SER A 110 -35.47 -12.68 -11.39
C SER A 110 -36.96 -12.92 -11.21
N LYS A 111 -37.54 -13.96 -11.89
CA LYS A 111 -38.95 -14.35 -11.75
C LYS A 111 -39.24 -14.94 -10.37
N GLU A 112 -38.30 -15.67 -9.80
CA GLU A 112 -38.38 -16.17 -8.42
C GLU A 112 -38.37 -15.01 -7.39
N GLY A 113 -37.58 -13.97 -7.66
CA GLY A 113 -37.39 -12.80 -6.82
C GLY A 113 -36.17 -12.91 -5.92
N VAL A 114 -35.29 -11.92 -6.00
CA VAL A 114 -34.03 -11.82 -5.20
C VAL A 114 -34.18 -10.80 -4.09
N THR A 115 -34.05 -11.26 -2.86
CA THR A 115 -34.11 -10.39 -1.67
C THR A 115 -32.87 -9.51 -1.58
N LEU A 116 -31.68 -10.09 -1.77
CA LEU A 116 -30.40 -9.39 -1.72
C LEU A 116 -29.49 -9.86 -2.86
N MET A 117 -28.96 -8.93 -3.62
CA MET A 117 -27.86 -9.20 -4.55
C MET A 117 -26.56 -8.56 -4.02
N MET A 118 -25.49 -9.36 -4.00
CA MET A 118 -24.14 -8.95 -3.69
C MET A 118 -23.28 -9.10 -4.95
N SER A 119 -22.69 -8.00 -5.46
CA SER A 119 -21.98 -8.04 -6.75
C SER A 119 -20.62 -7.39 -6.71
N ASP A 120 -19.70 -7.99 -7.46
CA ASP A 120 -18.34 -7.52 -7.73
C ASP A 120 -18.33 -6.08 -8.29
N SER A 121 -17.47 -5.23 -7.75
CA SER A 121 -17.37 -3.80 -8.08
C SER A 121 -16.04 -3.40 -8.71
N THR A 122 -15.13 -4.34 -8.97
CA THR A 122 -13.72 -4.11 -9.33
C THR A 122 -13.53 -3.11 -10.48
N ASN A 123 -14.37 -3.17 -11.51
CA ASN A 123 -14.22 -2.32 -12.71
C ASN A 123 -15.41 -1.39 -12.98
N VAL A 124 -16.15 -1.01 -11.98
CA VAL A 124 -17.32 -0.12 -12.13
C VAL A 124 -16.97 1.24 -12.75
N LEU A 125 -15.74 1.73 -12.58
CA LEU A 125 -15.27 2.97 -13.19
C LEU A 125 -14.87 2.82 -14.66
N SER A 126 -14.73 1.58 -15.16
CA SER A 126 -14.40 1.32 -16.57
C SER A 126 -15.67 1.41 -17.42
N PRO A 127 -15.74 2.35 -18.38
CA PRO A 127 -16.90 2.47 -19.28
C PRO A 127 -16.94 1.31 -20.27
N GLY A 128 -18.13 1.04 -20.81
CA GLY A 128 -18.33 0.02 -21.84
C GLY A 128 -18.36 -1.40 -21.28
N ARG A 129 -17.88 -2.34 -22.08
CA ARG A 129 -17.90 -3.79 -21.82
C ARG A 129 -16.50 -4.38 -21.92
N THR A 130 -16.28 -5.49 -21.26
CA THR A 130 -15.02 -6.24 -21.35
C THR A 130 -14.91 -6.91 -22.73
N LEU A 131 -13.67 -7.08 -23.18
CA LEU A 131 -13.38 -7.88 -24.37
C LEU A 131 -13.48 -9.38 -24.05
N SER A 132 -13.82 -10.19 -25.06
CA SER A 132 -13.74 -11.65 -24.94
C SER A 132 -12.28 -12.12 -24.84
N GLU A 133 -12.06 -13.23 -24.13
CA GLU A 133 -10.76 -13.94 -24.15
C GLU A 133 -10.39 -14.45 -25.57
N ALA A 134 -11.37 -14.67 -26.44
CA ALA A 134 -11.11 -15.02 -27.85
C ALA A 134 -10.32 -13.94 -28.60
N VAL A 135 -10.63 -12.64 -28.36
CA VAL A 135 -9.87 -11.52 -28.95
C VAL A 135 -8.45 -11.49 -28.45
N VAL A 136 -8.23 -11.79 -27.18
CA VAL A 136 -6.87 -11.87 -26.60
C VAL A 136 -6.11 -13.06 -27.19
N ALA A 137 -6.77 -14.20 -27.39
CA ALA A 137 -6.16 -15.38 -28.00
C ALA A 137 -5.68 -15.11 -29.44
N GLU A 138 -6.50 -14.43 -30.25
CA GLU A 138 -6.15 -14.03 -31.61
C GLU A 138 -4.96 -13.05 -31.62
N SER A 139 -4.98 -12.06 -30.71
CA SER A 139 -3.88 -11.11 -30.59
C SER A 139 -2.57 -11.77 -30.16
N LEU A 140 -2.61 -12.68 -29.17
CA LEU A 140 -1.44 -13.46 -28.76
C LEU A 140 -0.88 -14.27 -29.92
N LEU A 141 -1.75 -14.96 -30.69
CA LEU A 141 -1.31 -15.72 -31.88
C LEU A 141 -0.62 -14.81 -32.89
N ARG A 142 -1.23 -13.67 -33.22
CA ARG A 142 -0.64 -12.69 -34.15
C ARG A 142 0.74 -12.21 -33.71
N HIS A 143 0.90 -11.82 -32.46
CA HIS A 143 2.19 -11.36 -31.93
C HIS A 143 3.22 -12.50 -31.90
N ILE A 144 2.85 -13.69 -31.42
CA ILE A 144 3.77 -14.83 -31.34
C ILE A 144 4.24 -15.25 -32.73
N SER A 145 3.33 -15.24 -33.73
CA SER A 145 3.65 -15.62 -35.13
C SER A 145 4.56 -14.60 -35.80
N SER A 146 4.49 -13.32 -35.45
CA SER A 146 5.33 -12.27 -36.07
C SER A 146 6.77 -12.26 -35.58
N VAL A 147 7.06 -12.87 -34.44
CA VAL A 147 8.39 -12.83 -33.83
C VAL A 147 9.28 -13.96 -34.35
N LYS A 148 10.44 -13.60 -34.89
CA LYS A 148 11.45 -14.57 -35.39
C LYS A 148 12.37 -15.11 -34.30
N GLY A 149 12.48 -14.44 -33.15
CA GLY A 149 13.28 -14.79 -32.00
C GLY A 149 12.50 -15.54 -30.92
N ARG A 150 13.05 -15.53 -29.72
CA ARG A 150 12.43 -16.11 -28.53
C ARG A 150 11.28 -15.20 -28.01
N VAL A 151 10.14 -15.80 -27.71
CA VAL A 151 9.01 -15.12 -27.14
C VAL A 151 8.84 -15.50 -25.68
N ILE A 152 8.64 -14.50 -24.86
CA ILE A 152 8.36 -14.64 -23.43
C ILE A 152 6.99 -13.99 -23.14
N THR A 153 6.06 -14.73 -22.55
CA THR A 153 4.78 -14.15 -22.10
C THR A 153 4.74 -14.08 -20.58
N THR A 154 4.17 -13.01 -20.05
CA THR A 154 3.84 -12.93 -18.62
C THR A 154 2.36 -12.64 -18.44
N GLN A 155 1.71 -13.40 -17.54
CA GLN A 155 0.28 -13.35 -17.30
C GLN A 155 -0.06 -13.82 -15.90
N PHE A 156 -1.32 -13.69 -15.51
CA PHE A 156 -1.79 -14.30 -14.25
C PHE A 156 -1.73 -15.81 -14.34
N ALA A 157 -1.01 -16.45 -13.45
CA ALA A 157 -0.83 -17.91 -13.43
C ALA A 157 -2.14 -18.69 -13.24
N SER A 158 -3.17 -18.05 -12.66
CA SER A 158 -4.51 -18.60 -12.47
C SER A 158 -5.36 -18.61 -13.75
N ASN A 159 -4.99 -17.83 -14.79
CA ASN A 159 -5.78 -17.76 -16.02
C ASN A 159 -5.46 -18.97 -16.92
N ILE A 160 -6.15 -20.09 -16.66
CA ILE A 160 -6.00 -21.34 -17.39
C ILE A 160 -6.44 -21.20 -18.85
N HIS A 161 -7.47 -20.39 -19.11
CA HIS A 161 -7.96 -20.12 -20.48
C HIS A 161 -6.87 -19.45 -21.33
N ARG A 162 -6.16 -18.47 -20.79
CA ARG A 162 -5.05 -17.80 -21.46
C ARG A 162 -3.83 -18.72 -21.66
N ILE A 163 -3.56 -19.61 -20.69
CA ILE A 163 -2.56 -20.67 -20.88
C ILE A 163 -2.94 -21.54 -22.09
N GLY A 164 -4.21 -21.84 -22.27
CA GLY A 164 -4.72 -22.54 -23.45
C GLY A 164 -4.46 -21.78 -24.75
N SER A 165 -4.71 -20.46 -24.78
CA SER A 165 -4.42 -19.60 -25.93
C SER A 165 -2.94 -19.60 -26.29
N VAL A 166 -2.06 -19.49 -25.28
CA VAL A 166 -0.60 -19.53 -25.46
C VAL A 166 -0.18 -20.91 -25.98
N LYS A 167 -0.78 -22.00 -25.48
CA LYS A 167 -0.52 -23.37 -25.99
C LYS A 167 -0.93 -23.52 -27.45
N ALA A 168 -2.13 -23.06 -27.82
CA ALA A 168 -2.59 -23.11 -29.22
C ALA A 168 -1.67 -22.30 -30.14
N ALA A 169 -1.22 -21.11 -29.72
CA ALA A 169 -0.26 -20.31 -30.47
C ALA A 169 1.10 -21.00 -30.59
N ALA A 170 1.58 -21.69 -29.55
CA ALA A 170 2.79 -22.47 -29.60
C ALA A 170 2.73 -23.62 -30.64
N ASP A 171 1.62 -24.36 -30.64
CA ASP A 171 1.38 -25.44 -31.59
C ASP A 171 1.37 -24.96 -33.04
N LEU A 172 0.62 -23.87 -33.31
CA LEU A 172 0.49 -23.29 -34.64
C LEU A 172 1.83 -22.72 -35.18
N THR A 173 2.70 -22.29 -34.28
CA THR A 173 4.03 -21.73 -34.63
C THR A 173 5.19 -22.73 -34.50
N GLY A 174 4.91 -23.99 -34.15
CA GLY A 174 5.91 -25.05 -33.97
C GLY A 174 6.83 -24.81 -32.74
N ARG A 175 6.48 -23.90 -31.82
CA ARG A 175 7.29 -23.59 -30.63
C ARG A 175 7.02 -24.56 -29.49
N LYS A 176 8.04 -24.90 -28.74
CA LYS A 176 7.92 -25.67 -27.50
C LYS A 176 7.66 -24.74 -26.30
N LEU A 177 6.80 -25.18 -25.38
CA LEU A 177 6.45 -24.41 -24.19
C LEU A 177 7.40 -24.70 -23.04
N VAL A 178 7.77 -23.61 -22.32
CA VAL A 178 8.51 -23.65 -21.08
C VAL A 178 7.77 -22.82 -20.04
N PHE A 179 7.56 -23.38 -18.84
CA PHE A 179 6.98 -22.61 -17.71
C PHE A 179 8.07 -22.28 -16.71
N VAL A 180 8.30 -20.97 -16.49
CA VAL A 180 9.26 -20.45 -15.52
C VAL A 180 8.48 -19.76 -14.39
N GLY A 181 8.37 -20.47 -13.27
CA GLY A 181 7.68 -20.03 -12.07
C GLY A 181 6.76 -21.10 -11.49
N MET A 182 6.82 -21.25 -10.16
CA MET A 182 6.15 -22.34 -9.43
C MET A 182 4.62 -22.29 -9.55
N SER A 183 4.02 -21.10 -9.48
CA SER A 183 2.56 -20.97 -9.52
C SER A 183 1.95 -21.43 -10.84
N LEU A 184 2.61 -21.22 -11.99
CA LEU A 184 2.15 -21.71 -13.29
C LEU A 184 1.99 -23.23 -13.28
N ARG A 185 3.00 -23.95 -12.79
CA ARG A 185 2.93 -25.42 -12.66
C ARG A 185 1.84 -25.84 -11.67
N THR A 186 1.70 -25.13 -10.56
CA THR A 186 0.66 -25.41 -9.55
C THR A 186 -0.74 -25.38 -10.15
N TYR A 187 -1.06 -24.31 -10.90
CA TYR A 187 -2.38 -24.18 -11.53
C TYR A 187 -2.59 -25.17 -12.67
N LEU A 188 -1.57 -25.40 -13.51
CA LEU A 188 -1.64 -26.39 -14.59
C LEU A 188 -1.84 -27.81 -14.05
N ASP A 189 -1.09 -28.21 -13.00
CA ASP A 189 -1.23 -29.52 -12.34
C ASP A 189 -2.63 -29.70 -11.73
N ALA A 190 -3.20 -28.64 -11.12
CA ALA A 190 -4.56 -28.70 -10.58
C ALA A 190 -5.60 -28.85 -11.71
N ALA A 191 -5.43 -28.11 -12.81
CA ALA A 191 -6.28 -28.24 -13.98
C ALA A 191 -6.14 -29.63 -14.64
N PHE A 192 -4.95 -30.20 -14.67
CA PHE A 192 -4.70 -31.51 -15.23
C PHE A 192 -5.40 -32.62 -14.40
N ARG A 193 -5.28 -32.56 -13.07
CA ARG A 193 -6.00 -33.50 -12.18
C ARG A 193 -7.52 -33.40 -12.30
N ASP A 194 -8.02 -32.21 -12.63
CA ASP A 194 -9.46 -31.96 -12.84
C ASP A 194 -9.93 -32.22 -14.30
N GLY A 195 -9.03 -32.62 -15.19
CA GLY A 195 -9.34 -32.87 -16.61
C GLY A 195 -9.63 -31.61 -17.44
N LYS A 196 -9.21 -30.42 -16.95
CA LYS A 196 -9.43 -29.11 -17.59
C LYS A 196 -8.15 -28.44 -18.05
N ALA A 197 -7.01 -29.13 -17.96
CA ALA A 197 -5.76 -28.59 -18.46
C ALA A 197 -5.75 -28.49 -19.99
N PRO A 198 -5.22 -27.40 -20.56
CA PRO A 198 -5.08 -27.27 -22.02
C PRO A 198 -3.96 -28.19 -22.60
N MET A 199 -3.18 -28.81 -21.73
CA MET A 199 -2.09 -29.71 -22.11
C MET A 199 -1.67 -30.62 -20.94
N ASP A 200 -0.97 -31.70 -21.27
CA ASP A 200 -0.27 -32.51 -20.28
C ASP A 200 0.97 -31.77 -19.75
N PRO A 201 1.10 -31.55 -18.42
CA PRO A 201 2.28 -30.90 -17.82
C PRO A 201 3.61 -31.57 -18.15
N SER A 202 3.61 -32.87 -18.47
CA SER A 202 4.80 -33.63 -18.82
C SER A 202 5.39 -33.23 -20.18
N THR A 203 4.60 -32.59 -21.07
CA THR A 203 5.02 -32.12 -22.39
C THR A 203 5.80 -30.82 -22.37
N LEU A 204 5.87 -30.15 -21.21
CA LEU A 204 6.64 -28.93 -21.05
C LEU A 204 8.14 -29.19 -21.08
N VAL A 205 8.87 -28.37 -21.80
CA VAL A 205 10.34 -28.36 -21.74
C VAL A 205 10.77 -27.95 -20.32
N LYS A 206 11.77 -28.60 -19.79
CA LYS A 206 12.34 -28.25 -18.49
C LYS A 206 13.09 -26.92 -18.57
N VAL A 207 13.11 -26.19 -17.46
CA VAL A 207 13.79 -24.88 -17.40
C VAL A 207 15.30 -25.02 -17.68
N GLU A 208 15.88 -26.13 -17.24
CA GLU A 208 17.30 -26.45 -17.40
C GLU A 208 17.67 -26.70 -18.86
N ASP A 209 16.70 -27.06 -19.72
CA ASP A 209 16.90 -27.38 -21.12
C ASP A 209 16.64 -26.21 -22.08
N ILE A 210 16.36 -24.99 -21.56
CA ILE A 210 16.06 -23.82 -22.40
C ILE A 210 17.14 -23.55 -23.43
N ASP A 211 18.41 -23.63 -23.04
CA ASP A 211 19.56 -23.33 -23.88
C ASP A 211 19.84 -24.43 -24.94
N ALA A 212 19.18 -25.59 -24.83
CA ALA A 212 19.28 -26.67 -25.83
C ALA A 212 18.39 -26.43 -27.06
N TYR A 213 17.51 -25.42 -27.04
CA TYR A 213 16.59 -25.11 -28.12
C TYR A 213 16.98 -23.80 -28.83
N PRO A 214 16.79 -23.71 -30.16
CA PRO A 214 16.94 -22.44 -30.85
C PRO A 214 15.91 -21.42 -30.36
N PRO A 215 16.24 -20.11 -30.32
CA PRO A 215 15.37 -19.07 -29.82
C PRO A 215 13.95 -19.05 -30.44
N ASN A 216 13.85 -19.28 -31.76
CA ASN A 216 12.58 -19.36 -32.48
C ASN A 216 11.79 -20.64 -32.19
N GLY A 217 12.39 -21.65 -31.56
CA GLY A 217 11.73 -22.89 -31.16
C GLY A 217 11.07 -22.85 -29.79
N LEU A 218 11.20 -21.73 -29.06
CA LEU A 218 10.68 -21.60 -27.68
C LEU A 218 9.64 -20.54 -27.55
N LEU A 219 8.65 -20.83 -26.71
CA LEU A 219 7.68 -19.87 -26.11
C LEU A 219 7.70 -20.06 -24.62
N ILE A 220 8.18 -19.06 -23.90
CA ILE A 220 8.35 -19.11 -22.45
C ILE A 220 7.19 -18.39 -21.76
N VAL A 221 6.55 -19.04 -20.82
CA VAL A 221 5.53 -18.43 -19.95
C VAL A 221 6.11 -18.19 -18.58
N THR A 222 6.07 -16.94 -18.09
CA THR A 222 6.68 -16.55 -16.82
C THR A 222 5.67 -16.07 -15.79
N THR A 223 6.01 -16.25 -14.51
CA THR A 223 5.38 -15.50 -13.40
C THR A 223 6.02 -14.14 -13.25
N GLY A 224 5.34 -13.19 -12.61
CA GLY A 224 5.90 -11.88 -12.29
C GLY A 224 5.22 -10.71 -12.99
N SER A 225 3.98 -10.89 -13.48
CA SER A 225 3.19 -9.80 -14.05
C SER A 225 2.90 -8.66 -13.06
N GLN A 226 3.08 -8.90 -11.76
CA GLN A 226 2.93 -7.88 -10.70
C GLN A 226 4.28 -7.54 -10.03
N ALA A 227 5.38 -7.92 -10.65
CA ALA A 227 6.75 -7.73 -10.13
C ALA A 227 6.94 -8.21 -8.68
N GLU A 228 6.31 -9.35 -8.34
CA GLU A 228 6.49 -9.96 -7.02
C GLU A 228 7.99 -10.31 -6.82
N PRO A 229 8.55 -10.09 -5.60
CA PRO A 229 10.00 -10.18 -5.37
C PRO A 229 10.67 -11.48 -5.82
N ARG A 230 9.96 -12.63 -5.67
CA ARG A 230 10.45 -13.96 -6.01
C ARG A 230 9.94 -14.50 -7.34
N ALA A 231 9.21 -13.69 -8.12
CA ALA A 231 8.66 -14.12 -9.40
C ALA A 231 9.73 -14.16 -10.48
N ALA A 232 9.58 -15.10 -11.42
CA ALA A 232 10.61 -15.43 -12.41
C ALA A 232 11.03 -14.21 -13.26
N LEU A 233 10.08 -13.46 -13.81
CA LEU A 233 10.38 -12.30 -14.65
C LEU A 233 11.06 -11.19 -13.86
N ASN A 234 10.63 -10.95 -12.61
CA ASN A 234 11.28 -9.96 -11.76
C ASN A 234 12.72 -10.35 -11.43
N LEU A 235 12.99 -11.62 -11.11
CA LEU A 235 14.36 -12.11 -10.89
C LEU A 235 15.20 -12.00 -12.17
N ALA A 236 14.65 -12.37 -13.32
CA ALA A 236 15.32 -12.25 -14.60
C ALA A 236 15.68 -10.80 -14.97
N SER A 237 14.85 -9.83 -14.55
CA SER A 237 15.10 -8.40 -14.80
C SER A 237 16.36 -7.85 -14.12
N PHE A 238 16.92 -8.54 -13.13
CA PHE A 238 18.20 -8.18 -12.51
C PHE A 238 19.43 -8.73 -13.26
N GLY A 239 19.23 -9.46 -14.36
CA GLY A 239 20.32 -10.02 -15.19
C GLY A 239 21.03 -11.24 -14.60
N GLY A 240 20.69 -11.67 -13.39
CA GLY A 240 21.36 -12.73 -12.64
C GLY A 240 20.53 -13.96 -12.33
N SER A 241 19.39 -14.17 -12.99
CA SER A 241 18.55 -15.34 -12.73
C SER A 241 19.16 -16.62 -13.30
N HIS A 242 19.26 -17.65 -12.46
CA HIS A 242 19.68 -18.99 -12.93
C HIS A 242 18.59 -19.69 -13.77
N SER A 243 17.33 -19.27 -13.65
CA SER A 243 16.21 -19.96 -14.29
C SER A 243 15.80 -19.36 -15.64
N LEU A 244 16.05 -18.08 -15.87
CA LEU A 244 15.71 -17.36 -17.09
C LEU A 244 16.67 -16.19 -17.30
N LYS A 245 17.49 -16.28 -18.32
CA LYS A 245 18.39 -15.21 -18.74
C LYS A 245 17.75 -14.46 -19.91
N LEU A 246 17.53 -13.17 -19.75
CA LEU A 246 16.99 -12.31 -20.81
C LEU A 246 18.11 -11.89 -21.77
N THR A 247 17.78 -11.81 -23.06
CA THR A 247 18.65 -11.34 -24.12
C THR A 247 17.99 -10.21 -24.90
N LYS A 248 18.75 -9.37 -25.56
CA LYS A 248 18.22 -8.22 -26.35
C LYS A 248 17.33 -8.63 -27.52
N GLU A 249 17.42 -9.89 -27.98
CA GLU A 249 16.62 -10.44 -29.07
C GLU A 249 15.26 -10.97 -28.58
N ASP A 250 15.01 -11.00 -27.26
CA ASP A 250 13.76 -11.48 -26.71
C ASP A 250 12.62 -10.48 -26.94
N VAL A 251 11.44 -11.01 -27.17
CA VAL A 251 10.20 -10.23 -27.18
C VAL A 251 9.33 -10.69 -26.01
N ILE A 252 8.99 -9.74 -25.14
CA ILE A 252 8.19 -9.98 -23.95
C ILE A 252 6.78 -9.46 -24.18
N LEU A 253 5.80 -10.35 -24.21
CA LEU A 253 4.38 -10.03 -24.31
C LEU A 253 3.81 -9.89 -22.88
N TYR A 254 3.50 -8.66 -22.48
CA TYR A 254 2.92 -8.40 -21.18
C TYR A 254 1.40 -8.56 -21.20
N SER A 255 0.94 -9.79 -20.94
CA SER A 255 -0.48 -10.19 -21.03
C SER A 255 -1.19 -10.10 -19.68
N ALA A 256 -1.05 -8.97 -19.00
CA ALA A 256 -1.67 -8.72 -17.69
C ALA A 256 -2.02 -7.24 -17.52
N LYS A 257 -2.95 -6.94 -16.61
CA LYS A 257 -3.20 -5.60 -16.11
C LYS A 257 -2.40 -5.43 -14.81
N VAL A 258 -1.79 -4.28 -14.63
CA VAL A 258 -1.18 -3.92 -13.34
C VAL A 258 -2.29 -3.72 -12.31
N ILE A 259 -2.17 -4.41 -11.19
CA ILE A 259 -3.10 -4.26 -10.06
C ILE A 259 -2.74 -2.97 -9.32
N PRO A 260 -3.72 -2.12 -8.95
CA PRO A 260 -3.48 -0.92 -8.15
C PRO A 260 -2.57 -1.17 -6.95
N GLY A 261 -1.59 -0.29 -6.75
CA GLY A 261 -0.55 -0.42 -5.73
C GLY A 261 0.72 -1.20 -6.17
N ASN A 262 0.73 -1.79 -7.37
CA ASN A 262 1.91 -2.48 -7.92
C ASN A 262 2.63 -1.67 -9.01
N GLU A 263 2.11 -0.51 -9.41
CA GLU A 263 2.56 0.30 -10.54
C GLU A 263 4.06 0.58 -10.48
N THR A 264 4.53 1.13 -9.37
CA THR A 264 5.94 1.48 -9.16
C THR A 264 6.85 0.25 -9.26
N ARG A 265 6.45 -0.90 -8.71
CA ARG A 265 7.25 -2.13 -8.76
C ARG A 265 7.31 -2.70 -10.17
N VAL A 266 6.17 -2.73 -10.86
CA VAL A 266 6.08 -3.20 -12.24
C VAL A 266 6.89 -2.30 -13.16
N MET A 267 6.76 -0.98 -13.04
CA MET A 267 7.54 -0.04 -13.86
C MET A 267 9.04 -0.17 -13.62
N LYS A 268 9.48 -0.32 -12.38
CA LYS A 268 10.90 -0.58 -12.07
C LYS A 268 11.41 -1.89 -12.68
N MET A 269 10.59 -2.94 -12.69
CA MET A 269 10.94 -4.20 -13.35
C MET A 269 11.05 -4.02 -14.87
N LEU A 270 10.08 -3.37 -15.50
CA LEU A 270 10.05 -3.12 -16.94
C LEU A 270 11.22 -2.25 -17.40
N ASN A 271 11.60 -1.21 -16.62
CA ASN A 271 12.77 -0.38 -16.89
C ASN A 271 14.05 -1.23 -16.91
N ARG A 272 14.28 -2.09 -15.91
CA ARG A 272 15.43 -3.00 -15.91
C ARG A 272 15.43 -3.96 -17.11
N ILE A 273 14.26 -4.47 -17.50
CA ILE A 273 14.13 -5.30 -18.70
C ILE A 273 14.54 -4.52 -19.95
N SER A 274 14.06 -3.29 -20.09
CA SER A 274 14.40 -2.42 -21.22
C SER A 274 15.90 -2.08 -21.25
N GLU A 275 16.55 -1.89 -20.09
CA GLU A 275 18.01 -1.71 -19.99
C GLU A 275 18.80 -2.95 -20.44
N LEU A 276 18.25 -4.16 -20.23
CA LEU A 276 18.85 -5.41 -20.73
C LEU A 276 18.67 -5.61 -22.24
N GLY A 277 17.75 -4.87 -22.88
CA GLY A 277 17.53 -4.81 -24.30
C GLY A 277 16.34 -5.56 -24.91
N PRO A 278 15.60 -6.44 -24.19
CA PRO A 278 14.39 -7.06 -24.73
C PRO A 278 13.34 -6.05 -25.17
N THR A 279 12.59 -6.38 -26.22
CA THR A 279 11.41 -5.62 -26.62
C THR A 279 10.23 -6.00 -25.75
N VAL A 280 9.58 -5.02 -25.11
CA VAL A 280 8.36 -5.24 -24.32
C VAL A 280 7.15 -4.76 -25.11
N VAL A 281 6.20 -5.65 -25.37
CA VAL A 281 4.92 -5.37 -26.01
C VAL A 281 3.84 -5.35 -24.93
N MET A 282 3.20 -4.20 -24.72
CA MET A 282 2.16 -3.99 -23.72
C MET A 282 1.25 -2.83 -24.11
N GLY A 283 0.12 -2.73 -23.44
CA GLY A 283 -0.81 -1.63 -23.64
C GLY A 283 -2.18 -2.07 -24.14
N LYS A 284 -3.17 -1.17 -24.05
CA LYS A 284 -4.56 -1.46 -24.40
C LYS A 284 -4.73 -1.80 -25.89
N ASN A 285 -3.98 -1.12 -26.76
CA ASN A 285 -4.08 -1.28 -28.22
C ASN A 285 -3.52 -2.61 -28.70
N GLU A 286 -2.66 -3.25 -27.93
CA GLU A 286 -2.07 -4.55 -28.27
C GLU A 286 -3.04 -5.71 -28.02
N LEU A 287 -4.16 -5.49 -27.34
CA LEU A 287 -5.19 -6.46 -27.02
C LEU A 287 -4.68 -7.75 -26.37
N LEU A 288 -3.56 -7.66 -25.66
CA LEU A 288 -2.93 -8.80 -24.99
C LEU A 288 -3.58 -9.18 -23.65
N HIS A 289 -4.52 -8.35 -23.17
CA HIS A 289 -5.19 -8.58 -21.89
C HIS A 289 -6.66 -8.14 -21.95
N THR A 290 -7.51 -8.92 -21.32
CA THR A 290 -8.87 -8.52 -20.91
C THR A 290 -9.06 -8.80 -19.42
N SER A 291 -9.89 -8.02 -18.77
CA SER A 291 -10.23 -8.22 -17.37
C SER A 291 -11.10 -9.46 -17.17
N GLY A 292 -10.98 -10.11 -16.01
CA GLY A 292 -11.91 -11.12 -15.55
C GLY A 292 -13.16 -10.54 -14.87
N HIS A 293 -13.21 -9.21 -14.65
CA HIS A 293 -14.28 -8.51 -13.96
C HIS A 293 -15.02 -7.60 -14.92
N GLY A 294 -16.37 -7.62 -14.86
CA GLY A 294 -17.24 -6.85 -15.73
C GLY A 294 -17.04 -5.35 -15.63
N TYR A 295 -17.20 -4.64 -16.75
CA TYR A 295 -17.20 -3.18 -16.81
C TYR A 295 -18.62 -2.63 -16.53
N ARG A 296 -18.74 -1.32 -16.48
CA ARG A 296 -19.97 -0.63 -16.05
C ARG A 296 -21.24 -1.11 -16.73
N GLU A 297 -21.23 -1.27 -18.06
CA GLU A 297 -22.43 -1.70 -18.81
C GLU A 297 -22.85 -3.14 -18.50
N GLU A 298 -21.89 -4.02 -18.23
CA GLU A 298 -22.17 -5.39 -17.80
C GLU A 298 -22.79 -5.41 -16.39
N LEU A 299 -22.28 -4.56 -15.48
CA LEU A 299 -22.83 -4.40 -14.13
C LEU A 299 -24.27 -3.89 -14.19
N GLU A 300 -24.54 -2.89 -15.02
CA GLU A 300 -25.91 -2.38 -15.25
C GLU A 300 -26.84 -3.44 -15.85
N GLU A 301 -26.36 -4.20 -16.84
CA GLU A 301 -27.13 -5.27 -17.48
C GLU A 301 -27.60 -6.31 -16.45
N VAL A 302 -26.68 -6.83 -15.63
CA VAL A 302 -27.04 -7.85 -14.64
C VAL A 302 -27.98 -7.30 -13.57
N LEU A 303 -27.80 -6.06 -13.13
CA LEU A 303 -28.74 -5.41 -12.20
C LEU A 303 -30.13 -5.23 -12.81
N ARG A 304 -30.24 -4.93 -14.13
CA ARG A 304 -31.50 -4.80 -14.84
C ARG A 304 -32.20 -6.16 -15.09
N ILE A 305 -31.43 -7.24 -15.26
CA ILE A 305 -31.96 -8.61 -15.37
C ILE A 305 -32.49 -9.07 -14.02
N VAL A 306 -31.64 -9.04 -12.98
CA VAL A 306 -31.95 -9.64 -11.67
C VAL A 306 -32.99 -8.84 -10.88
N LYS A 307 -32.99 -7.52 -10.97
CA LYS A 307 -33.88 -6.59 -10.26
C LYS A 307 -34.08 -6.90 -8.79
N PRO A 308 -32.97 -6.98 -8.01
CA PRO A 308 -33.04 -7.37 -6.61
C PRO A 308 -33.81 -6.33 -5.78
N GLN A 309 -34.44 -6.77 -4.67
CA GLN A 309 -35.07 -5.85 -3.71
C GLN A 309 -34.02 -4.99 -3.00
N HIS A 310 -32.88 -5.58 -2.66
CA HIS A 310 -31.74 -4.92 -2.00
C HIS A 310 -30.46 -5.21 -2.79
N PHE A 311 -29.61 -4.20 -2.88
CA PHE A 311 -28.33 -4.32 -3.55
C PHE A 311 -27.17 -3.89 -2.63
N LEU A 312 -26.15 -4.74 -2.54
CA LEU A 312 -24.93 -4.53 -1.76
C LEU A 312 -23.72 -4.72 -2.67
N PRO A 313 -23.05 -3.65 -3.11
CA PRO A 313 -21.77 -3.74 -3.79
C PRO A 313 -20.72 -4.39 -2.89
N VAL A 314 -19.94 -5.31 -3.44
CA VAL A 314 -18.84 -5.99 -2.74
C VAL A 314 -17.60 -6.04 -3.64
N HIS A 315 -16.48 -6.46 -3.10
CA HIS A 315 -15.24 -6.73 -3.85
C HIS A 315 -14.72 -5.53 -4.64
N GLY A 316 -14.20 -4.53 -3.95
CA GLY A 316 -13.57 -3.33 -4.52
C GLY A 316 -13.18 -2.35 -3.43
N GLU A 317 -12.47 -1.30 -3.81
CA GLU A 317 -12.19 -0.16 -2.95
C GLU A 317 -13.48 0.57 -2.59
N LEU A 318 -13.51 1.29 -1.48
CA LEU A 318 -14.70 2.02 -1.03
C LEU A 318 -15.26 2.95 -2.12
N LEU A 319 -14.40 3.57 -2.92
CA LEU A 319 -14.79 4.39 -4.06
C LEU A 319 -15.59 3.57 -5.09
N PHE A 320 -15.12 2.37 -5.43
CA PHE A 320 -15.78 1.47 -6.38
C PHE A 320 -17.12 0.98 -5.84
N LEU A 321 -17.19 0.63 -4.56
CA LEU A 321 -18.45 0.23 -3.92
C LEU A 321 -19.49 1.37 -3.98
N LYS A 322 -19.09 2.60 -3.71
CA LYS A 322 -19.98 3.77 -3.78
C LYS A 322 -20.44 4.08 -5.20
N GLU A 323 -19.55 3.96 -6.18
CA GLU A 323 -19.94 4.15 -7.57
C GLU A 323 -20.90 3.05 -8.05
N HIS A 324 -20.66 1.79 -7.66
CA HIS A 324 -21.56 0.68 -7.99
C HIS A 324 -22.93 0.82 -7.29
N GLU A 325 -22.96 1.39 -6.09
CA GLU A 325 -24.21 1.78 -5.43
C GLU A 325 -24.99 2.79 -6.28
N LEU A 326 -24.32 3.79 -6.87
CA LEU A 326 -24.96 4.77 -7.75
C LEU A 326 -25.49 4.11 -9.04
N VAL A 327 -24.73 3.16 -9.61
CA VAL A 327 -25.20 2.33 -10.74
C VAL A 327 -26.45 1.56 -10.33
N GLY A 328 -26.47 0.92 -9.16
CA GLY A 328 -27.67 0.24 -8.65
C GLY A 328 -28.88 1.17 -8.54
N LYS A 329 -28.70 2.38 -8.01
CA LYS A 329 -29.78 3.39 -7.95
C LYS A 329 -30.26 3.82 -9.33
N SER A 330 -29.37 3.99 -10.30
CA SER A 330 -29.73 4.38 -11.67
C SER A 330 -30.53 3.30 -12.42
N THR A 331 -30.35 2.03 -12.03
CA THR A 331 -31.16 0.91 -12.58
C THR A 331 -32.54 0.77 -11.91
N GLY A 332 -32.89 1.64 -10.95
CA GLY A 332 -34.18 1.67 -10.28
C GLY A 332 -34.26 0.86 -8.97
N ILE A 333 -33.15 0.34 -8.48
CA ILE A 333 -33.11 -0.38 -7.19
C ILE A 333 -33.23 0.63 -6.05
N LYS A 334 -34.27 0.47 -5.22
CA LYS A 334 -34.61 1.41 -4.15
C LYS A 334 -33.75 1.27 -2.92
N HIS A 335 -33.36 0.05 -2.59
CA HIS A 335 -32.62 -0.24 -1.36
C HIS A 335 -31.18 -0.65 -1.71
N THR A 336 -30.26 0.29 -1.55
CA THR A 336 -28.84 0.08 -1.78
C THR A 336 -28.05 0.51 -0.54
N ALA A 337 -26.99 -0.19 -0.22
CA ALA A 337 -26.09 0.16 0.89
C ALA A 337 -24.65 -0.17 0.54
N VAL A 338 -23.72 0.57 1.17
CA VAL A 338 -22.29 0.28 1.14
C VAL A 338 -21.83 0.13 2.59
N ILE A 339 -21.17 -0.96 2.90
CA ILE A 339 -20.62 -1.25 4.22
C ILE A 339 -19.11 -1.48 4.13
N LYS A 340 -18.44 -1.29 5.25
CA LYS A 340 -17.01 -1.60 5.41
C LYS A 340 -16.82 -2.99 6.02
N ASN A 341 -15.61 -3.53 5.89
CA ASN A 341 -15.25 -4.77 6.57
C ASN A 341 -15.53 -4.67 8.08
N GLY A 342 -16.11 -5.72 8.65
CA GLY A 342 -16.52 -5.79 10.06
C GLY A 342 -17.92 -5.24 10.34
N GLU A 343 -18.54 -4.45 9.46
CA GLU A 343 -19.90 -3.98 9.64
C GLU A 343 -20.92 -5.08 9.33
N MET A 344 -21.91 -5.23 10.21
CA MET A 344 -22.98 -6.22 10.12
C MET A 344 -24.27 -5.55 9.68
N LEU A 345 -24.82 -6.03 8.56
CA LEU A 345 -26.00 -5.46 7.95
C LEU A 345 -27.20 -6.42 8.05
N GLY A 346 -28.28 -5.96 8.64
CA GLY A 346 -29.57 -6.64 8.58
C GLY A 346 -30.33 -6.24 7.34
N VAL A 347 -30.85 -7.25 6.59
CA VAL A 347 -31.67 -7.07 5.40
C VAL A 347 -33.10 -7.39 5.73
N SER A 348 -34.01 -6.40 5.59
CA SER A 348 -35.42 -6.55 5.91
C SER A 348 -36.21 -7.07 4.72
N HIS A 349 -37.08 -8.06 4.95
CA HIS A 349 -38.09 -8.49 3.98
C HIS A 349 -39.12 -7.38 3.75
N LEU A 350 -39.26 -6.90 2.53
CA LEU A 350 -40.24 -5.86 2.18
C LEU A 350 -41.72 -6.30 2.36
N ARG A 351 -41.97 -7.58 2.67
CA ARG A 351 -43.29 -8.12 2.92
C ARG A 351 -43.89 -7.74 4.26
N ASN A 352 -43.06 -7.35 5.24
CA ASN A 352 -43.55 -6.90 6.55
C ASN A 352 -43.58 -5.38 6.62
N ARG A 353 -44.77 -4.81 6.83
CA ARG A 353 -45.03 -3.34 6.90
C ARG A 353 -44.29 -2.56 7.97
N ARG A 354 -43.42 -3.18 8.75
CA ARG A 354 -42.51 -2.52 9.71
C ARG A 354 -41.09 -2.39 9.15
N VAL A 355 -40.96 -1.84 7.96
CA VAL A 355 -39.69 -1.65 7.29
C VAL A 355 -39.03 -0.37 7.82
N LEU A 356 -37.77 -0.47 8.25
CA LEU A 356 -36.89 0.67 8.38
C LEU A 356 -36.85 1.43 7.04
N SER A 357 -36.80 2.74 7.09
CA SER A 357 -36.96 3.65 5.93
C SER A 357 -36.08 3.32 4.72
N ASN A 358 -35.01 2.55 4.87
CA ASN A 358 -34.03 2.21 3.83
C ASN A 358 -33.91 0.72 3.51
N GLY A 359 -34.76 -0.17 4.06
CA GLY A 359 -34.69 -1.61 3.85
C GLY A 359 -33.44 -2.31 4.42
N PHE A 360 -32.52 -1.57 5.00
CA PHE A 360 -31.31 -2.05 5.69
C PHE A 360 -31.24 -1.53 7.11
N ALA A 361 -30.66 -2.31 8.00
CA ALA A 361 -30.33 -1.90 9.37
C ALA A 361 -28.86 -2.25 9.66
N LEU A 362 -28.08 -1.31 10.12
CA LEU A 362 -26.76 -1.61 10.67
C LEU A 362 -26.97 -2.25 12.05
N LEU A 363 -26.61 -3.53 12.18
CA LEU A 363 -26.80 -4.33 13.38
C LEU A 363 -25.64 -4.21 14.37
N GLY A 364 -24.44 -3.93 13.85
CA GLY A 364 -23.23 -3.79 14.65
C GLY A 364 -21.99 -3.65 13.80
N LYS A 365 -20.87 -3.55 14.49
CA LYS A 365 -19.55 -3.54 13.87
C LYS A 365 -18.60 -4.34 14.74
N GLU A 366 -17.93 -5.31 14.12
CA GLU A 366 -16.81 -6.03 14.73
C GLU A 366 -15.52 -5.23 14.50
N ASP A 367 -14.71 -5.14 15.54
CA ASP A 367 -13.39 -4.49 15.44
C ASP A 367 -12.38 -5.48 14.83
N LEU A 368 -12.20 -5.35 13.51
CA LEU A 368 -11.30 -6.21 12.76
C LEU A 368 -9.86 -5.73 12.91
N GLN A 369 -9.00 -6.61 13.39
CA GLN A 369 -7.57 -6.37 13.43
C GLN A 369 -6.90 -6.90 12.16
N LEU A 370 -6.04 -6.07 11.56
CA LEU A 370 -5.21 -6.49 10.44
C LEU A 370 -4.10 -7.41 10.96
N MET A 371 -4.05 -8.63 10.40
CA MET A 371 -3.03 -9.62 10.73
C MET A 371 -1.98 -9.67 9.63
N TYR A 372 -0.73 -9.74 10.03
CA TYR A 372 0.44 -9.82 9.15
C TYR A 372 1.08 -11.21 9.24
N SER A 373 1.66 -11.66 8.13
CA SER A 373 2.53 -12.84 8.10
C SER A 373 3.97 -12.39 7.93
N ASP A 374 4.84 -12.78 8.83
CA ASP A 374 6.25 -12.47 8.82
C ASP A 374 7.07 -13.76 8.66
N GLY A 375 7.49 -14.00 7.43
CA GLY A 375 8.10 -15.26 7.05
C GLY A 375 7.11 -16.43 7.09
N ASP A 376 7.62 -17.63 7.43
CA ASP A 376 6.83 -18.85 7.33
C ASP A 376 6.12 -19.24 8.64
N LYS A 377 6.48 -18.65 9.76
CA LYS A 377 6.03 -19.07 11.10
C LYS A 377 5.40 -17.97 11.94
N ALA A 378 5.81 -16.72 11.77
CA ALA A 378 5.28 -15.63 12.56
C ALA A 378 4.00 -15.07 11.93
N PHE A 379 2.96 -14.95 12.73
CA PHE A 379 1.67 -14.43 12.32
C PHE A 379 1.04 -13.66 13.49
N GLY A 380 0.66 -12.41 13.26
CA GLY A 380 0.17 -11.56 14.32
C GLY A 380 -0.25 -10.18 13.83
N THR A 381 -0.72 -9.35 14.75
CA THR A 381 -1.03 -7.93 14.53
C THR A 381 0.24 -7.11 14.27
N SER A 382 0.10 -5.86 13.82
CA SER A 382 1.22 -4.93 13.64
C SER A 382 2.04 -4.76 14.93
N ALA A 383 1.36 -4.68 16.07
CA ALA A 383 2.02 -4.53 17.38
C ALA A 383 2.80 -5.78 17.80
N GLU A 384 2.19 -6.99 17.63
CA GLU A 384 2.86 -8.26 17.98
C GLU A 384 4.08 -8.55 17.11
N LEU A 385 4.06 -8.12 15.85
CA LEU A 385 5.18 -8.28 14.92
C LEU A 385 6.11 -7.07 14.85
N CYS A 386 5.89 -6.06 15.68
CA CYS A 386 6.69 -4.82 15.72
C CYS A 386 6.82 -4.16 14.34
N ILE A 387 5.76 -4.17 13.52
CA ILE A 387 5.82 -3.65 12.13
C ILE A 387 6.11 -2.15 12.11
N ASP A 388 5.43 -1.38 12.96
CA ASP A 388 5.59 0.08 13.01
C ASP A 388 6.99 0.48 13.51
N GLU A 389 7.56 -0.31 14.41
CA GLU A 389 8.94 -0.11 14.87
C GLU A 389 9.95 -0.38 13.75
N ARG A 390 9.77 -1.47 13.00
CA ARG A 390 10.61 -1.79 11.83
C ARG A 390 10.54 -0.71 10.77
N LEU A 391 9.34 -0.19 10.49
CA LEU A 391 9.15 0.90 9.54
C LEU A 391 9.85 2.18 10.02
N ARG A 392 9.73 2.55 11.30
CA ARG A 392 10.46 3.70 11.88
C ARG A 392 11.96 3.53 11.74
N ILE A 393 12.51 2.38 12.09
CA ILE A 393 13.95 2.10 11.93
C ILE A 393 14.38 2.18 10.45
N ALA A 394 13.56 1.65 9.54
CA ALA A 394 13.85 1.70 8.10
C ALA A 394 13.87 3.13 7.54
N PHE A 395 12.96 4.01 7.99
CA PHE A 395 12.85 5.39 7.51
C PHE A 395 13.76 6.36 8.26
N ASP A 396 13.82 6.25 9.57
CA ASP A 396 14.49 7.23 10.43
C ASP A 396 15.87 6.77 10.92
N GLY A 397 16.16 5.49 10.82
CA GLY A 397 17.43 4.90 11.23
C GLY A 397 17.50 4.49 12.70
N ILE A 398 18.62 3.91 13.08
CA ILE A 398 18.93 3.52 14.46
C ILE A 398 20.35 3.95 14.84
N LEU A 399 20.50 4.42 16.06
CA LEU A 399 21.75 4.75 16.72
C LEU A 399 21.93 3.81 17.91
N ILE A 400 23.07 3.17 17.99
CA ILE A 400 23.49 2.37 19.17
C ILE A 400 24.71 3.04 19.77
N VAL A 401 24.60 3.43 21.04
CA VAL A 401 25.65 4.15 21.76
C VAL A 401 26.05 3.33 22.97
N CYS A 402 27.28 2.87 22.97
CA CYS A 402 27.87 2.20 24.13
C CYS A 402 28.81 3.16 24.84
N MET A 403 28.62 3.34 26.14
CA MET A 403 29.40 4.24 27.00
C MET A 403 30.03 3.44 28.11
N GLU A 404 31.34 3.45 28.17
CA GLU A 404 32.13 2.90 29.27
C GLU A 404 32.46 4.04 30.23
N ILE A 405 31.95 4.02 31.45
CA ILE A 405 32.08 5.10 32.44
C ILE A 405 33.06 4.68 33.54
N SER A 406 34.06 5.51 33.81
CA SER A 406 35.00 5.34 34.92
C SER A 406 34.85 6.49 35.89
N ARG A 407 34.46 6.19 37.13
CA ARG A 407 34.36 7.18 38.21
C ARG A 407 35.70 7.31 38.92
N PRO A 408 36.16 8.55 39.24
CA PRO A 408 37.37 8.73 40.00
C PRO A 408 37.20 8.20 41.43
N ARG A 409 38.17 7.40 41.93
CA ARG A 409 38.28 7.09 43.35
C ARG A 409 38.77 8.31 44.07
N HIS A 410 38.27 8.60 45.26
CA HIS A 410 38.72 9.72 46.10
C HIS A 410 40.28 9.76 46.19
N ILE A 411 40.87 10.79 45.60
CA ILE A 411 42.29 11.11 45.76
C ILE A 411 42.31 12.46 46.45
N ASN A 412 42.98 12.51 47.63
CA ASN A 412 43.27 13.74 48.34
C ASN A 412 44.15 14.61 47.45
N GLY A 413 43.65 15.63 46.81
CA GLY A 413 44.39 16.55 45.97
C GLY A 413 43.49 17.40 45.07
N SER A 414 43.78 18.64 44.99
CA SER A 414 43.09 19.85 44.54
C SER A 414 42.57 19.92 43.10
N SER A 415 42.14 18.84 42.44
CA SER A 415 41.47 18.90 41.15
C SER A 415 40.04 18.39 41.25
N GLN A 416 39.07 19.13 40.67
CA GLN A 416 37.66 18.67 40.62
C GLN A 416 37.56 17.30 39.94
N PRO A 417 36.92 16.33 40.60
CA PRO A 417 36.75 15.00 40.02
C PRO A 417 35.85 15.06 38.78
N CYS A 418 36.37 14.65 37.63
CA CYS A 418 35.55 14.56 36.39
C CYS A 418 35.36 13.09 35.95
N LEU A 419 34.24 12.81 35.34
CA LEU A 419 33.96 11.52 34.73
C LEU A 419 34.94 11.26 33.57
N LYS A 420 35.45 10.03 33.48
CA LYS A 420 36.25 9.54 32.35
C LYS A 420 35.49 8.39 31.69
N GLY A 421 35.68 8.19 30.40
CA GLY A 421 35.02 7.07 29.71
C GLY A 421 35.37 6.99 28.25
N LYS A 422 34.82 5.97 27.63
CA LYS A 422 34.88 5.75 26.17
C LYS A 422 33.46 5.70 25.60
N ILE A 423 33.26 6.29 24.42
CA ILE A 423 32.02 6.27 23.73
C ILE A 423 32.21 5.54 22.38
N ARG A 424 31.29 4.62 22.05
CA ARG A 424 31.25 3.98 20.77
C ARG A 424 29.85 4.17 20.18
N ILE A 425 29.76 4.73 18.95
CA ILE A 425 28.52 4.97 18.26
C ILE A 425 28.47 4.10 16.99
N SER A 426 27.40 3.34 16.81
CA SER A 426 27.10 2.59 15.61
C SER A 426 25.75 3.02 15.05
N THR A 427 25.64 3.11 13.74
CA THR A 427 24.41 3.58 13.07
C THR A 427 23.97 2.61 11.98
N ARG A 428 22.65 2.56 11.71
CA ARG A 428 22.08 1.90 10.53
C ARG A 428 20.98 2.78 9.95
N CYS A 429 20.80 2.72 8.64
CA CYS A 429 19.75 3.45 7.91
C CYS A 429 19.83 4.98 8.09
N LEU A 430 21.00 5.54 8.37
CA LEU A 430 21.26 6.98 8.48
C LEU A 430 22.32 7.42 7.48
N TRP A 431 22.07 8.55 6.83
CA TRP A 431 23.06 9.21 5.98
C TRP A 431 24.03 9.99 6.85
N LEU A 432 25.32 9.65 6.78
CA LEU A 432 26.34 10.18 7.66
C LEU A 432 27.09 11.41 7.10
N ASP A 433 26.72 11.90 5.93
CA ASP A 433 27.39 13.03 5.25
C ASP A 433 28.93 12.93 5.30
N LYS A 434 29.45 11.83 4.74
CA LYS A 434 30.91 11.57 4.71
C LYS A 434 31.57 11.61 6.11
N GLY A 435 30.82 11.27 7.16
CA GLY A 435 31.29 11.24 8.55
C GLY A 435 30.94 12.47 9.37
N LYS A 436 30.52 13.59 8.77
CA LYS A 436 30.25 14.84 9.52
C LYS A 436 29.16 14.68 10.58
N LEU A 437 28.08 13.94 10.27
CA LEU A 437 27.04 13.64 11.27
C LEU A 437 27.61 12.80 12.42
N LEU A 438 28.45 11.80 12.10
CA LEU A 438 29.05 10.94 13.10
C LEU A 438 29.95 11.74 14.06
N ASP A 439 30.79 12.66 13.55
CA ASP A 439 31.60 13.56 14.35
C ASP A 439 30.75 14.47 15.25
N ALA A 440 29.63 15.01 14.71
CA ALA A 440 28.69 15.80 15.50
C ALA A 440 28.07 14.99 16.64
N LEU A 441 27.71 13.72 16.37
CA LEU A 441 27.16 12.82 17.37
C LEU A 441 28.17 12.51 18.48
N TYR A 442 29.43 12.24 18.13
CA TYR A 442 30.49 12.02 19.14
C TYR A 442 30.73 13.27 20.00
N LYS A 443 30.80 14.45 19.40
CA LYS A 443 30.97 15.72 20.14
C LYS A 443 29.79 15.96 21.08
N ALA A 444 28.57 15.75 20.62
CA ALA A 444 27.38 15.96 21.43
C ALA A 444 27.26 14.95 22.58
N ALA A 445 27.53 13.67 22.31
CA ALA A 445 27.53 12.65 23.37
C ALA A 445 28.60 12.91 24.43
N HIS A 446 29.80 13.33 24.01
CA HIS A 446 30.89 13.70 24.93
C HIS A 446 30.49 14.92 25.77
N ALA A 447 29.98 15.98 25.19
CA ALA A 447 29.51 17.16 25.91
C ALA A 447 28.42 16.84 26.93
N ALA A 448 27.44 16.00 26.52
CA ALA A 448 26.36 15.55 27.40
C ALA A 448 26.87 14.78 28.62
N LEU A 449 27.84 13.85 28.42
CA LEU A 449 28.47 13.12 29.55
C LEU A 449 29.33 13.99 30.42
N SER A 450 30.09 14.93 29.84
CA SER A 450 30.93 15.86 30.59
C SER A 450 30.14 16.82 31.50
N SER A 451 28.88 17.07 31.17
CA SER A 451 27.97 17.87 31.99
C SER A 451 27.31 17.09 33.13
N CYS A 452 27.45 15.76 33.16
CA CYS A 452 26.85 14.93 34.19
C CYS A 452 27.70 14.99 35.49
N PRO A 453 27.07 15.08 36.68
CA PRO A 453 27.74 14.92 37.95
C PRO A 453 28.43 13.57 38.06
N VAL A 454 29.54 13.50 38.82
CA VAL A 454 30.34 12.28 39.00
C VAL A 454 29.50 11.11 39.56
N ASN A 455 28.51 11.39 40.38
CA ASN A 455 27.62 10.41 41.01
C ASN A 455 26.33 10.19 40.21
N CYS A 456 26.20 10.72 38.99
CA CYS A 456 25.03 10.54 38.15
C CYS A 456 24.73 9.05 37.89
N PRO A 457 23.49 8.59 38.05
CA PRO A 457 23.12 7.21 37.73
C PRO A 457 23.33 6.89 36.23
N LEU A 458 23.75 5.65 35.90
CA LEU A 458 23.99 5.23 34.52
C LEU A 458 22.74 5.39 33.65
N VAL A 459 21.55 4.99 34.15
CA VAL A 459 20.26 5.13 33.45
C VAL A 459 19.97 6.60 33.10
N HIS A 460 20.35 7.52 33.96
CA HIS A 460 20.17 8.95 33.68
C HIS A 460 21.15 9.44 32.59
N MET A 461 22.39 8.95 32.58
CA MET A 461 23.33 9.22 31.47
C MET A 461 22.83 8.69 30.14
N GLU A 462 22.30 7.44 30.12
CA GLU A 462 21.69 6.84 28.93
C GLU A 462 20.56 7.69 28.38
N ARG A 463 19.69 8.17 29.27
CA ARG A 463 18.55 9.03 28.88
C ARG A 463 19.01 10.36 28.28
N ILE A 464 19.92 11.08 28.98
CA ILE A 464 20.45 12.37 28.52
C ILE A 464 21.14 12.23 27.16
N VAL A 465 22.01 11.23 27.00
CA VAL A 465 22.74 11.01 25.75
C VAL A 465 21.74 10.66 24.63
N SER A 466 20.73 9.79 24.89
CA SER A 466 19.73 9.47 23.92
C SER A 466 18.95 10.70 23.42
N GLU A 467 18.52 11.55 24.34
CA GLU A 467 17.79 12.78 24.02
C GLU A 467 18.64 13.75 23.20
N VAL A 468 19.87 13.98 23.62
CA VAL A 468 20.80 14.88 22.91
C VAL A 468 21.09 14.38 21.50
N LEU A 469 21.34 13.09 21.33
CA LEU A 469 21.63 12.52 20.00
C LEU A 469 20.43 12.56 19.08
N ARG A 470 19.21 12.28 19.58
CA ARG A 470 17.96 12.47 18.80
C ARG A 470 17.83 13.91 18.30
N LYS A 471 18.13 14.91 19.15
CA LYS A 471 18.09 16.32 18.77
C LYS A 471 19.13 16.65 17.70
N VAL A 472 20.37 16.14 17.84
CA VAL A 472 21.42 16.36 16.84
C VAL A 472 21.01 15.82 15.48
N VAL A 473 20.52 14.57 15.38
CA VAL A 473 20.08 14.01 14.11
C VAL A 473 18.90 14.78 13.55
N ARG A 474 17.91 15.12 14.39
CA ARG A 474 16.73 15.90 13.96
C ARG A 474 17.13 17.27 13.39
N LYS A 475 18.09 17.94 14.01
CA LYS A 475 18.59 19.24 13.51
C LYS A 475 19.40 19.09 12.23
N TYR A 476 20.15 17.98 12.09
CA TYR A 476 21.04 17.75 10.96
C TYR A 476 20.30 17.32 9.69
N CYS A 477 19.40 16.35 9.77
CA CYS A 477 18.71 15.77 8.61
C CYS A 477 17.19 15.57 8.79
N SER A 478 16.58 16.19 9.80
CA SER A 478 15.14 16.10 10.12
C SER A 478 14.61 14.67 10.39
N ARG A 479 15.51 13.70 10.62
CA ARG A 479 15.15 12.31 10.97
C ARG A 479 15.02 12.14 12.48
N ARG A 480 14.24 11.13 12.90
CA ARG A 480 13.98 10.79 14.30
C ARG A 480 14.41 9.34 14.59
N PRO A 481 15.72 9.05 14.60
CA PRO A 481 16.18 7.68 14.75
C PRO A 481 15.82 7.10 16.11
N GLU A 482 15.66 5.77 16.15
CA GLU A 482 15.66 5.05 17.41
C GLU A 482 17.06 5.11 18.02
N VAL A 483 17.17 5.48 19.28
CA VAL A 483 18.48 5.62 19.98
C VAL A 483 18.51 4.67 21.16
N ILE A 484 19.42 3.71 21.10
CA ILE A 484 19.71 2.75 22.16
C ILE A 484 21.03 3.19 22.78
N ALA A 485 20.98 3.75 23.98
CA ALA A 485 22.17 4.09 24.75
C ALA A 485 22.36 3.09 25.91
N ILE A 486 23.55 2.58 26.03
CA ILE A 486 23.95 1.61 27.06
C ILE A 486 25.17 2.15 27.77
N ALA A 487 25.08 2.38 29.08
CA ALA A 487 26.16 2.80 29.93
C ALA A 487 26.63 1.65 30.85
N VAL A 488 27.91 1.39 30.87
CA VAL A 488 28.51 0.35 31.71
C VAL A 488 29.59 1.02 32.57
N GLU A 489 29.54 0.79 33.86
CA GLU A 489 30.59 1.27 34.80
C GLU A 489 31.80 0.34 34.76
N ASN A 490 32.94 0.88 34.38
CA ASN A 490 34.20 0.16 34.44
C ASN A 490 34.78 0.28 35.86
N THR A 491 34.52 -0.72 36.70
CA THR A 491 35.19 -0.85 38.01
C THR A 491 36.59 -1.34 37.77
N VAL A 492 37.52 -0.35 37.78
CA VAL A 492 38.94 -0.52 37.49
C VAL A 492 39.49 -1.83 38.07
N GLY A 493 39.95 -2.74 37.24
CA GLY A 493 40.84 -3.83 37.51
C GLY A 493 40.24 -5.23 37.67
N ALA A 494 38.97 -5.43 37.45
CA ALA A 494 38.37 -6.76 37.62
C ALA A 494 37.70 -7.39 36.35
N LEU A 495 37.74 -6.70 35.24
CA LEU A 495 37.53 -7.38 33.95
C LEU A 495 38.89 -7.91 33.51
N SER A 496 39.24 -9.06 34.10
CA SER A 496 40.41 -9.86 33.76
C SER A 496 40.48 -10.08 32.25
N GLU A 497 41.68 -10.29 31.77
CA GLU A 497 42.01 -10.82 30.44
C GLU A 497 41.09 -11.95 30.02
N GLU A 498 40.54 -12.70 30.93
CA GLU A 498 39.57 -13.78 30.75
C GLU A 498 38.26 -13.38 30.09
N LEU A 499 37.75 -12.16 30.33
CA LEU A 499 36.55 -11.64 29.63
C LEU A 499 36.90 -11.05 28.26
N ARG A 500 38.13 -10.49 28.13
CA ARG A 500 38.66 -10.11 26.83
C ARG A 500 38.86 -11.32 25.93
N GLU A 501 39.37 -12.41 26.42
CA GLU A 501 39.52 -13.67 25.68
C GLU A 501 38.19 -14.34 25.37
N ARG A 502 37.19 -14.30 26.26
CA ARG A 502 35.85 -14.82 26.00
C ARG A 502 35.06 -14.00 24.95
N ILE A 503 35.30 -12.71 24.85
CA ILE A 503 34.75 -11.82 23.82
C ILE A 503 35.53 -11.96 22.51
N ALA A 504 36.85 -12.10 22.56
CA ALA A 504 37.68 -12.35 21.39
C ALA A 504 37.57 -13.77 20.83
N GLY A 505 37.27 -14.77 21.68
CA GLY A 505 37.14 -16.17 21.29
C GLY A 505 35.79 -16.60 20.66
N LYS A 506 34.81 -15.71 20.57
CA LYS A 506 33.53 -15.98 19.88
C LYS A 506 33.46 -15.25 18.53
N THR A 507 34.42 -15.48 17.68
CA THR A 507 34.27 -15.27 16.24
C THR A 507 33.52 -16.45 15.65
N TYR A 508 32.24 -16.26 15.39
CA TYR A 508 31.51 -17.13 14.47
C TYR A 508 32.13 -16.98 13.08
N GLY A 509 32.60 -18.10 12.54
CA GLY A 509 33.26 -18.14 11.27
C GLY A 509 32.39 -17.65 10.13
N GLY A 510 33.03 -16.91 9.20
CA GLY A 510 32.58 -16.78 7.84
C GLY A 510 31.79 -15.55 7.48
N PHE A 511 32.35 -14.36 7.62
CA PHE A 511 32.16 -13.23 6.69
C PHE A 511 33.43 -12.38 6.76
N ASP A 512 34.05 -12.21 5.60
CA ASP A 512 35.28 -11.44 5.43
C ASP A 512 35.03 -9.96 5.80
N SER A 513 35.49 -9.57 6.99
CA SER A 513 35.36 -8.24 7.56
C SER A 513 36.54 -7.32 7.26
N SER A 514 37.38 -7.67 6.29
CA SER A 514 38.62 -6.89 5.99
C SER A 514 38.34 -5.50 5.41
N ALA A 515 37.12 -5.23 4.93
CA ALA A 515 36.74 -3.93 4.36
C ALA A 515 36.04 -2.96 5.35
N MET A 516 35.74 -3.39 6.59
CA MET A 516 34.92 -2.57 7.54
C MET A 516 35.65 -2.13 8.79
N ASN A 517 36.92 -2.54 9.00
CA ASN A 517 37.70 -2.24 10.19
C ASN A 517 38.66 -1.03 10.06
N GLN A 518 38.55 -0.24 8.99
CA GLN A 518 39.45 0.93 8.80
C GLN A 518 38.88 2.27 9.30
N HIS A 519 37.82 2.32 10.06
CA HIS A 519 37.36 3.59 10.60
C HIS A 519 37.05 3.51 12.10
N LEU A 520 37.89 4.23 12.83
CA LEU A 520 37.68 4.94 14.07
C LEU A 520 38.05 4.22 15.37
N ASP A 521 39.33 3.93 15.52
CA ASP A 521 40.00 4.10 16.81
C ASP A 521 40.42 5.57 16.94
N ILE A 522 39.53 6.44 17.35
CA ILE A 522 39.90 7.77 17.80
C ILE A 522 40.42 7.62 19.24
N ARG A 523 41.68 7.30 19.36
CA ARG A 523 42.41 7.48 20.61
C ARG A 523 42.43 8.97 20.94
N MET A 524 41.75 9.34 22.02
CA MET A 524 41.93 10.66 22.63
C MET A 524 43.42 10.83 23.01
N ARG A 525 44.19 11.52 22.19
CA ARG A 525 45.48 12.04 22.57
C ARG A 525 45.25 13.10 23.65
N LYS A 526 45.94 12.91 24.78
CA LYS A 526 46.17 13.98 25.75
C LYS A 526 46.96 15.07 25.04
N ASP A 527 46.34 16.17 24.76
CA ASP A 527 47.03 17.44 24.72
C ASP A 527 46.34 18.37 25.72
N SER A 528 47.18 18.73 26.68
CA SER A 528 46.92 19.70 27.71
C SER A 528 46.61 21.05 27.09
N SER A 529 45.63 21.75 27.70
CA SER A 529 45.34 23.18 27.52
C SER A 529 44.76 23.60 26.18
N SER A 530 43.45 23.51 26.08
CA SER A 530 42.65 24.50 25.37
C SER A 530 41.36 24.77 26.14
N SER A 531 41.15 26.03 26.43
CA SER A 531 39.92 26.60 26.97
C SER A 531 38.70 26.04 26.26
N PHE A 532 37.69 25.66 27.02
CA PHE A 532 36.36 25.30 26.50
C PHE A 532 35.90 26.39 25.53
N ASP A 533 35.73 25.99 24.28
CA ASP A 533 35.28 26.87 23.21
C ASP A 533 33.87 27.34 23.54
N GLU A 534 33.70 28.63 23.67
CA GLU A 534 32.44 29.33 24.00
C GLU A 534 31.34 29.00 23.01
N ASP A 535 31.71 28.57 21.78
CA ASP A 535 30.81 28.09 20.75
C ASP A 535 30.13 26.75 21.10
N THR A 536 30.85 25.85 21.78
CA THR A 536 30.26 24.55 22.22
C THR A 536 29.27 24.74 23.36
N ALA A 537 29.57 25.69 24.28
CA ALA A 537 28.64 26.05 25.37
C ALA A 537 27.39 26.79 24.85
N ASN A 538 27.56 27.62 23.83
CA ASN A 538 26.44 28.31 23.16
C ASN A 538 25.57 27.35 22.35
N VAL A 539 26.13 26.32 21.70
CA VAL A 539 25.36 25.27 21.01
C VAL A 539 24.55 24.47 22.02
N MET A 540 25.11 24.17 23.23
CA MET A 540 24.35 23.46 24.27
C MET A 540 23.27 24.33 24.90
N ARG A 541 23.55 25.61 25.17
CA ARG A 541 22.53 26.54 25.68
C ARG A 541 21.38 26.72 24.71
N ASN A 542 21.67 26.91 23.42
CA ASN A 542 20.66 27.00 22.36
C ASN A 542 19.89 25.69 22.13
N LEU A 543 20.44 24.53 22.49
CA LEU A 543 19.71 23.24 22.43
C LEU A 543 18.79 23.04 23.64
N ILE A 544 19.11 23.66 24.80
CA ILE A 544 18.36 23.54 26.04
C ILE A 544 17.21 24.60 26.08
N GLU A 545 17.46 25.82 25.62
CA GLU A 545 16.50 26.93 25.67
C GLU A 545 15.33 26.82 24.68
N THR A 546 15.44 25.94 23.65
CA THR A 546 14.35 25.66 22.71
C THR A 546 13.34 24.62 23.19
N GLU A 547 13.52 24.03 24.39
CA GLU A 547 12.63 22.97 24.92
C GLU A 547 11.38 23.47 25.66
N ALA A 548 11.27 24.74 25.98
CA ALA A 548 10.13 25.23 26.76
C ALA A 548 8.84 25.40 25.93
N GLU A 549 8.85 25.22 24.61
CA GLU A 549 7.70 25.49 23.74
C GLU A 549 7.16 24.30 22.92
N ASP A 550 7.80 23.11 22.93
CA ASP A 550 7.41 22.00 22.02
C ASP A 550 6.84 20.74 22.70
N ASP A 551 6.60 20.72 24.01
CA ASP A 551 6.13 19.53 24.74
C ASP A 551 4.61 19.37 24.81
N TYR A 552 3.87 19.68 23.73
CA TYR A 552 2.46 19.33 23.62
C TYR A 552 2.18 18.63 22.28
N PHE A 553 2.56 17.37 22.16
CA PHE A 553 1.93 16.39 21.27
C PHE A 553 1.87 15.03 21.95
N VAL A 554 0.77 14.83 22.68
CA VAL A 554 0.33 13.54 23.17
C VAL A 554 -0.03 12.65 21.98
N ALA A 555 0.39 11.40 22.06
CA ALA A 555 0.12 10.37 21.08
C ALA A 555 -1.37 10.19 20.81
N GLU A 556 -1.87 10.71 19.72
CA GLU A 556 -3.11 10.25 19.13
C GLU A 556 -2.84 8.96 18.34
N LYS A 557 -3.71 7.99 18.57
CA LYS A 557 -3.79 6.76 17.79
C LYS A 557 -4.00 7.13 16.32
N SER A 558 -2.92 7.21 15.56
CA SER A 558 -2.98 7.44 14.13
C SER A 558 -3.51 6.19 13.45
N HIS A 559 -4.67 6.28 12.84
CA HIS A 559 -5.01 5.46 11.70
C HIS A 559 -3.87 5.65 10.68
N VAL A 560 -3.19 4.57 10.37
CA VAL A 560 -2.17 4.54 9.34
C VAL A 560 -2.89 4.69 8.01
N GLU A 561 -2.98 5.92 7.53
CA GLU A 561 -3.15 6.18 6.11
C GLU A 561 -1.79 5.95 5.45
N ASP A 562 -1.80 5.09 4.46
CA ASP A 562 -0.64 4.69 3.66
C ASP A 562 0.02 5.95 3.04
N PRO A 563 1.30 6.28 3.35
CA PRO A 563 1.93 7.51 2.87
C PRO A 563 2.39 7.44 1.41
N LEU A 564 1.86 6.52 0.61
CA LEU A 564 2.29 6.31 -0.79
C LEU A 564 1.26 6.73 -1.85
N LEU A 565 0.27 7.56 -1.52
CA LEU A 565 -0.68 8.12 -2.48
C LEU A 565 -0.65 9.65 -2.46
N GLU A 566 0.49 10.25 -2.80
CA GLU A 566 0.50 11.52 -3.49
C GLU A 566 0.62 11.24 -4.99
N SER A 567 -0.52 11.13 -5.65
CA SER A 567 -0.62 11.17 -7.10
C SER A 567 -0.42 12.61 -7.55
N GLU A 568 0.65 12.85 -8.28
CA GLU A 568 0.74 14.02 -9.15
C GLU A 568 -0.34 13.88 -10.23
N ASP A 569 -1.26 14.84 -10.25
CA ASP A 569 -2.24 15.03 -11.32
C ASP A 569 -1.50 15.33 -12.62
N LEU A 570 -1.50 14.38 -13.55
CA LEU A 570 -1.22 14.65 -14.96
C LEU A 570 -2.56 14.89 -15.65
N GLU A 571 -2.79 16.13 -15.99
CA GLU A 571 -3.87 16.59 -16.85
C GLU A 571 -3.78 15.90 -18.23
N ASP A 572 -4.78 15.11 -18.57
CA ASP A 572 -5.01 14.61 -19.93
C ASP A 572 -5.77 15.68 -20.73
N GLU A 573 -5.04 16.44 -21.53
CA GLU A 573 -5.63 17.19 -22.64
C GLU A 573 -6.04 16.22 -23.75
N ASN A 574 -7.33 16.02 -23.92
CA ASN A 574 -7.90 15.40 -25.10
C ASN A 574 -8.50 16.48 -26.01
N THR A 575 -7.73 16.88 -27.02
CA THR A 575 -8.21 17.67 -28.14
C THR A 575 -8.82 16.77 -29.19
N SER A 576 -10.10 16.93 -29.44
CA SER A 576 -10.76 16.48 -30.67
C SER A 576 -10.69 17.61 -31.71
N SER A 577 -10.18 17.24 -32.87
CA SER A 577 -10.11 17.99 -34.13
C SER A 577 -11.48 18.36 -34.67
N VAL A 578 -11.60 19.56 -35.26
CA VAL A 578 -12.29 19.83 -36.56
C VAL A 578 -11.82 21.16 -37.15
N GLU A 579 -11.24 21.05 -38.32
CA GLU A 579 -11.16 21.86 -39.55
C GLU A 579 -11.33 23.37 -39.58
N HIS A 580 -10.33 23.94 -40.29
CA HIS A 580 -10.33 24.98 -41.33
C HIS A 580 -10.91 26.38 -41.06
N VAL A 581 -10.07 27.43 -41.26
CA VAL A 581 -10.03 28.34 -42.41
C VAL A 581 -8.88 29.33 -42.27
N LYS A 582 -8.23 29.62 -43.41
CA LYS A 582 -7.15 30.56 -43.68
C LYS A 582 -7.55 32.02 -43.50
N SER A 583 -6.62 32.89 -43.09
CA SER A 583 -6.08 34.01 -43.89
C SER A 583 -5.27 35.00 -43.02
N SER A 584 -4.01 35.15 -43.33
CA SER A 584 -3.30 36.30 -43.94
C SER A 584 -3.14 37.56 -43.09
N ASN A 585 -1.83 37.89 -42.99
CA ASN A 585 -1.16 39.22 -43.07
C ASN A 585 -1.09 40.12 -41.83
N ALA A 586 0.08 40.32 -41.38
CA ALA A 586 1.12 41.30 -41.72
C ALA A 586 1.45 42.30 -40.59
N SER A 587 2.75 42.33 -40.32
CA SER A 587 3.59 43.52 -40.06
C SER A 587 3.47 44.29 -38.73
N GLY A 588 4.66 44.51 -38.19
CA GLY A 588 4.95 45.70 -37.42
C GLY A 588 5.80 45.44 -36.17
N GLY A 589 7.08 45.68 -36.31
CA GLY A 589 8.11 45.59 -35.31
C GLY A 589 8.02 46.64 -34.23
N GLU A 590 8.69 46.36 -33.14
CA GLU A 590 9.67 47.32 -32.55
C GLU A 590 10.34 46.63 -31.34
N SER A 591 11.64 46.70 -31.37
CA SER A 591 12.55 46.24 -30.34
C SER A 591 12.55 47.19 -29.15
N MET A 592 12.43 46.67 -27.95
CA MET A 592 12.97 47.37 -26.78
C MET A 592 13.74 46.40 -25.89
N LYS A 593 15.01 46.71 -25.76
CA LYS A 593 15.96 46.09 -24.81
C LYS A 593 15.51 46.40 -23.39
N VAL A 594 15.41 45.38 -22.56
CA VAL A 594 15.45 45.55 -21.10
C VAL A 594 16.44 44.54 -20.50
N SER A 595 17.30 45.12 -19.70
CA SER A 595 18.45 44.62 -19.00
C SER A 595 18.22 43.35 -18.18
N GLU A 596 19.21 42.46 -18.21
CA GLU A 596 19.39 41.31 -17.29
C GLU A 596 19.44 41.76 -15.82
N ALA A 597 18.50 41.31 -15.03
CA ALA A 597 18.62 41.28 -13.57
C ALA A 597 18.76 39.84 -13.11
N LYS A 598 19.92 39.51 -12.54
CA LYS A 598 20.23 38.26 -11.89
C LYS A 598 19.27 38.04 -10.73
N THR A 599 18.37 37.04 -10.82
CA THR A 599 17.58 36.57 -9.71
C THR A 599 18.27 35.35 -9.09
N GLY A 600 18.83 35.55 -7.90
CA GLY A 600 19.33 34.50 -7.03
C GLY A 600 18.19 33.70 -6.48
N SER A 601 18.38 32.38 -6.43
CA SER A 601 17.46 31.41 -5.81
C SER A 601 17.22 31.74 -4.33
N PRO A 602 15.97 31.71 -3.84
CA PRO A 602 15.71 31.94 -2.42
C PRO A 602 16.08 30.70 -1.60
N LYS A 603 16.82 30.92 -0.53
CA LYS A 603 17.07 29.94 0.57
C LYS A 603 15.74 29.51 1.20
N PRO A 604 15.59 28.24 1.69
CA PRO A 604 14.37 27.80 2.33
C PRO A 604 14.10 28.60 3.60
N GLY A 605 13.01 29.37 3.57
CA GLY A 605 12.58 30.25 4.63
C GLY A 605 12.08 29.51 5.86
N LYS A 606 12.35 30.04 7.04
CA LYS A 606 11.80 29.68 8.36
C LYS A 606 10.30 29.49 8.26
N ARG A 607 9.74 28.40 8.88
CA ARG A 607 8.28 28.22 9.03
C ARG A 607 7.66 29.49 9.60
N ASN A 608 6.88 30.21 8.79
CA ASN A 608 6.15 31.41 9.20
C ASN A 608 5.05 30.99 10.19
N LYS A 609 5.27 31.24 11.49
CA LYS A 609 4.19 31.11 12.51
C LYS A 609 3.03 32.02 12.11
N TRP A 610 1.78 31.59 12.35
CA TRP A 610 0.60 32.41 12.16
C TRP A 610 0.55 33.51 13.20
N LYS A 611 0.37 34.75 12.75
CA LYS A 611 0.20 35.88 13.67
C LYS A 611 -1.24 35.93 14.19
N PRO A 612 -1.49 36.44 15.40
CA PRO A 612 -2.83 36.54 15.97
C PRO A 612 -3.85 37.23 15.03
N GLU A 613 -3.42 38.25 14.33
CA GLU A 613 -4.23 38.99 13.35
C GLU A 613 -4.60 38.13 12.13
N GLU A 614 -3.67 37.30 11.65
CA GLU A 614 -3.91 36.37 10.55
C GLU A 614 -4.91 35.28 10.95
N ILE A 615 -4.81 34.78 12.21
CA ILE A 615 -5.73 33.79 12.77
C ILE A 615 -7.14 34.39 12.89
N THR A 616 -7.28 35.58 13.45
CA THR A 616 -8.56 36.28 13.58
C THR A 616 -9.19 36.52 12.20
N ARG A 617 -8.39 36.91 11.22
CA ARG A 617 -8.87 37.10 9.86
C ARG A 617 -9.36 35.81 9.23
N LEU A 618 -8.59 34.74 9.35
CA LEU A 618 -9.00 33.42 8.86
C LEU A 618 -10.34 32.97 9.46
N ILE A 619 -10.52 33.13 10.77
CA ILE A 619 -11.76 32.76 11.46
C ILE A 619 -12.92 33.55 10.89
N LYS A 620 -12.76 34.86 10.65
CA LYS A 620 -13.77 35.71 10.05
C LYS A 620 -14.15 35.25 8.64
N GLU A 621 -13.20 35.12 7.74
CA GLU A 621 -13.44 34.74 6.33
C GLU A 621 -14.06 33.34 6.23
N ARG A 622 -13.63 32.41 7.11
CA ARG A 622 -14.25 31.08 7.21
C ARG A 622 -15.69 31.16 7.73
N GLY A 623 -15.97 32.07 8.67
CA GLY A 623 -17.31 32.32 9.22
C GLY A 623 -18.26 32.89 8.16
N ASP A 624 -17.82 33.89 7.41
CA ASP A 624 -18.61 34.53 6.37
C ASP A 624 -19.03 33.56 5.24
N LEU A 625 -18.26 32.49 5.06
CA LEU A 625 -18.54 31.42 4.11
C LEU A 625 -19.19 30.18 4.74
N ASN A 626 -19.60 30.22 6.01
CA ASN A 626 -20.03 29.02 6.73
C ASN A 626 -21.20 28.27 6.08
N SER A 627 -22.22 28.98 5.60
CA SER A 627 -23.36 28.40 4.89
C SER A 627 -22.92 27.61 3.64
N LYS A 628 -21.96 28.15 2.87
CA LYS A 628 -21.40 27.46 1.69
C LYS A 628 -20.60 26.21 2.09
N PHE A 629 -19.85 26.27 3.18
CA PHE A 629 -19.13 25.10 3.69
C PHE A 629 -20.04 23.98 4.21
N GLN A 630 -21.28 24.30 4.56
CA GLN A 630 -22.30 23.31 4.98
C GLN A 630 -23.01 22.66 3.80
N THR A 631 -23.23 23.40 2.69
CA THR A 631 -24.10 22.97 1.57
C THR A 631 -23.35 22.42 0.36
N VAL A 632 -22.10 22.81 0.11
CA VAL A 632 -21.38 22.48 -1.12
C VAL A 632 -20.55 21.19 -0.95
N ARG A 633 -20.73 20.23 -1.90
CA ARG A 633 -19.82 19.09 -2.09
C ARG A 633 -18.55 19.60 -2.83
N GLY A 634 -17.37 19.39 -2.25
CA GLY A 634 -16.12 19.87 -2.84
C GLY A 634 -15.55 21.10 -2.14
N ARG A 635 -15.16 20.94 -0.87
CA ARG A 635 -14.71 22.01 0.02
C ARG A 635 -13.36 22.65 -0.35
N MET A 636 -12.61 22.10 -1.31
CA MET A 636 -11.29 22.65 -1.72
C MET A 636 -11.42 24.01 -2.40
N ALA A 637 -12.34 24.18 -3.35
CA ALA A 637 -12.60 25.47 -4.00
C ALA A 637 -12.99 26.58 -3.00
N LEU A 638 -13.67 26.23 -1.91
CA LEU A 638 -13.99 27.19 -0.84
C LEU A 638 -12.74 27.59 -0.04
N TRP A 639 -11.80 26.69 0.16
CA TRP A 639 -10.50 27.02 0.79
C TRP A 639 -9.59 27.82 -0.12
N GLU A 640 -9.66 27.63 -1.42
CA GLU A 640 -9.00 28.47 -2.42
C GLU A 640 -9.57 29.89 -2.41
N ASN A 641 -10.89 30.03 -2.29
CA ASN A 641 -11.55 31.33 -2.11
C ASN A 641 -11.10 32.02 -0.81
N VAL A 642 -11.08 31.31 0.32
CA VAL A 642 -10.54 31.85 1.59
C VAL A 642 -9.09 32.30 1.40
N SER A 643 -8.23 31.49 0.78
CA SER A 643 -6.84 31.82 0.50
C SER A 643 -6.70 33.09 -0.37
N SER A 644 -7.52 33.21 -1.41
CA SER A 644 -7.56 34.39 -2.28
C SER A 644 -7.98 35.66 -1.54
N ILE A 645 -9.01 35.58 -0.69
CA ILE A 645 -9.46 36.71 0.14
C ILE A 645 -8.36 37.11 1.14
N MET A 646 -7.70 36.15 1.79
CA MET A 646 -6.58 36.39 2.68
C MET A 646 -5.43 37.09 1.95
N SER A 647 -5.11 36.66 0.72
CA SER A 647 -4.07 37.27 -0.11
C SER A 647 -4.41 38.70 -0.52
N ALA A 648 -5.66 39.00 -0.83
CA ALA A 648 -6.13 40.35 -1.12
C ALA A 648 -5.94 41.31 0.07
N HIS A 649 -5.83 40.79 1.28
CA HIS A 649 -5.54 41.55 2.50
C HIS A 649 -4.06 41.47 2.91
N GLY A 650 -3.16 41.08 2.00
CA GLY A 650 -1.72 41.04 2.25
C GLY A 650 -1.25 39.82 3.06
N ILE A 651 -2.11 38.84 3.32
CA ILE A 651 -1.80 37.62 4.08
C ILE A 651 -1.60 36.45 3.11
N ILE A 652 -0.37 36.20 2.69
CA ILE A 652 -0.05 35.16 1.72
C ILE A 652 0.05 33.80 2.40
N ARG A 653 -1.02 33.01 2.31
CA ARG A 653 -1.14 31.65 2.87
C ARG A 653 -1.86 30.75 1.85
N SER A 654 -1.36 29.53 1.63
CA SER A 654 -2.01 28.60 0.72
C SER A 654 -3.34 28.07 1.27
N SER A 655 -4.23 27.59 0.39
CA SER A 655 -5.51 26.97 0.77
C SER A 655 -5.31 25.80 1.73
N ALA A 656 -4.25 25.00 1.56
CA ALA A 656 -3.87 23.92 2.46
C ALA A 656 -3.47 24.43 3.86
N GLN A 657 -2.71 25.53 3.95
CA GLN A 657 -2.35 26.15 5.22
C GLN A 657 -3.57 26.73 5.95
N CYS A 658 -4.48 27.38 5.23
CA CYS A 658 -5.74 27.91 5.80
C CYS A 658 -6.60 26.76 6.34
N LYS A 659 -6.75 25.66 5.58
CA LYS A 659 -7.48 24.46 6.00
C LYS A 659 -6.86 23.81 7.24
N SER A 660 -5.54 23.66 7.27
CA SER A 660 -4.82 23.05 8.40
C SER A 660 -4.95 23.86 9.67
N LEU A 661 -4.81 25.20 9.59
CA LEU A 661 -5.04 26.05 10.77
C LEU A 661 -6.48 25.96 11.27
N TRP A 662 -7.48 25.99 10.37
CA TRP A 662 -8.88 25.85 10.78
C TRP A 662 -9.13 24.51 11.48
N ALA A 663 -8.59 23.41 10.99
CA ALA A 663 -8.70 22.11 11.64
C ALA A 663 -8.11 22.14 13.07
N SER A 664 -6.94 22.75 13.26
CA SER A 664 -6.33 22.93 14.60
C SER A 664 -7.17 23.81 15.53
N LEU A 665 -7.82 24.85 14.98
CA LEU A 665 -8.72 25.70 15.78
C LEU A 665 -9.99 24.96 16.22
N VAL A 666 -10.57 24.12 15.36
CA VAL A 666 -11.73 23.27 15.68
C VAL A 666 -11.34 22.22 16.72
N GLN A 667 -10.22 21.57 16.57
CA GLN A 667 -9.71 20.62 17.55
C GLN A 667 -9.55 21.29 18.93
N LYS A 668 -8.86 22.41 18.98
CA LYS A 668 -8.68 23.15 20.23
C LYS A 668 -10.00 23.64 20.85
N TYR A 669 -11.00 23.96 20.02
CA TYR A 669 -12.34 24.28 20.48
C TYR A 669 -13.01 23.08 21.16
N GLU A 670 -12.98 21.91 20.57
CA GLU A 670 -13.55 20.69 21.14
C GLU A 670 -12.87 20.32 22.48
N GLU A 671 -11.54 20.42 22.56
CA GLU A 671 -10.78 20.21 23.78
C GLU A 671 -11.14 21.21 24.88
N SER A 672 -11.38 22.48 24.51
CA SER A 672 -11.69 23.57 25.45
C SER A 672 -13.16 23.58 25.89
N ARG A 673 -14.06 22.88 25.19
CA ARG A 673 -15.51 22.91 25.42
C ARG A 673 -15.90 22.43 26.83
N ASN A 674 -15.18 21.47 27.37
CA ASN A 674 -15.44 20.82 28.64
C ASN A 674 -14.61 21.39 29.84
N ASP A 675 -13.69 22.33 29.60
CA ASP A 675 -12.84 22.94 30.63
C ASP A 675 -13.01 24.46 30.68
N GLU A 676 -13.61 24.94 31.73
CA GLU A 676 -13.92 26.36 31.88
C GLU A 676 -12.67 27.25 32.04
N LYS A 677 -11.56 26.71 32.58
CA LYS A 677 -10.30 27.46 32.72
C LYS A 677 -9.63 27.65 31.37
N ILE A 678 -9.58 26.59 30.55
CA ILE A 678 -9.00 26.62 29.20
C ILE A 678 -9.89 27.51 28.31
N ARG A 679 -11.20 27.40 28.39
CA ARG A 679 -12.15 28.23 27.64
C ARG A 679 -11.96 29.73 27.89
N LYS A 680 -11.76 30.14 29.14
CA LYS A 680 -11.51 31.54 29.50
C LYS A 680 -10.11 32.03 29.06
N SER A 681 -9.15 31.17 28.94
CA SER A 681 -7.77 31.54 28.56
C SER A 681 -7.53 31.56 27.03
N TRP A 682 -8.39 30.93 26.22
CA TRP A 682 -8.22 30.85 24.79
C TRP A 682 -8.95 31.97 24.03
N PRO A 683 -8.24 32.94 23.42
CA PRO A 683 -8.86 34.17 22.90
C PRO A 683 -9.78 33.97 21.70
N TYR A 684 -9.69 32.82 21.00
CA TYR A 684 -10.50 32.54 19.82
C TYR A 684 -11.71 31.67 20.08
N PHE A 685 -11.96 31.24 21.34
CA PHE A 685 -13.05 30.33 21.71
C PHE A 685 -14.40 30.83 21.21
N ASN A 686 -14.79 32.02 21.60
CA ASN A 686 -16.10 32.60 21.29
C ASN A 686 -16.31 32.83 19.78
N ALA A 687 -15.24 33.15 19.04
CA ALA A 687 -15.33 33.38 17.60
C ALA A 687 -15.50 32.04 16.82
N VAL A 688 -14.85 30.98 17.27
CA VAL A 688 -14.98 29.65 16.68
C VAL A 688 -16.33 29.04 17.10
N ASP A 689 -16.75 29.18 18.35
CA ASP A 689 -18.06 28.74 18.88
C ASP A 689 -19.22 29.30 18.06
N LYS A 690 -19.19 30.60 17.78
CA LYS A 690 -20.23 31.28 16.97
C LYS A 690 -20.38 30.67 15.58
N ILE A 691 -19.29 30.16 14.97
CA ILE A 691 -19.31 29.56 13.64
C ILE A 691 -19.82 28.12 13.70
N LEU A 692 -19.39 27.36 14.72
CA LEU A 692 -19.72 25.95 14.85
C LEU A 692 -21.11 25.69 15.44
N SER A 693 -21.61 26.61 16.30
CA SER A 693 -22.92 26.50 16.93
C SER A 693 -24.05 27.19 16.14
N ALA A 694 -23.73 27.78 14.97
CA ALA A 694 -24.74 28.41 14.10
C ALA A 694 -25.74 27.35 13.61
N PRO A 695 -27.07 27.59 13.71
CA PRO A 695 -28.11 26.65 13.30
C PRO A 695 -27.95 26.30 11.82
N GLN A 696 -28.14 25.03 11.48
CA GLN A 696 -28.25 24.59 10.09
C GLN A 696 -29.56 25.16 9.53
N GLU A 697 -29.48 26.13 8.66
CA GLU A 697 -30.64 26.54 7.87
C GLU A 697 -31.04 25.36 7.00
N ALA A 698 -32.22 24.80 7.23
CA ALA A 698 -32.82 23.78 6.44
C ALA A 698 -32.93 24.28 4.99
N ALA A 699 -32.20 23.66 4.08
CA ALA A 699 -32.36 23.92 2.66
C ALA A 699 -33.80 23.57 2.25
N LYS A 700 -34.58 24.62 1.93
CA LYS A 700 -35.84 24.51 1.20
C LYS A 700 -35.59 24.15 -0.24
#